data_4debe2c65c309fab8eb43d6e78ff2914
#
_entry.id   4debe2c65c309fab8eb43d6e78ff2914
#
_cell.length_a   1.000
_cell.length_b   1.000
_cell.length_c   1.000
_cell.angle_alpha   90.00
_cell.angle_beta   90.00
_cell.angle_gamma   90.00
#
_symmetry.space_group_name_H-M   'P 1'
#
loop_
_entity.id
_entity.type
_entity.pdbx_description
1 polymer ?
#
loop_
_entity_poly.entity_id
_entity_poly.type
_entity_poly.pdbx_seq_one_letter_code
_entity_poly.pdbx_strand_id
1 'polypeptide(L)'
;MYKIPETLSQDIKKFGDLAKGYAASTVSGTEFKAFRVPMGVYEQRKSEVYMARIRATGGVITPQQLLKVIDIAESNGSNLLHITTRAEVQILNLDLKNVQNVLTQLQEAGLATKGGGGNTIRNIIVSEFSGIDPDEAFDATPYAMALTSEMVAEADSYLMPRKMKIAFASNPSVVDYAGINDIGLVAEVKNGQRGFKVYIGGGAGSKPTVGWLYKDFMPVDDLYALVKAMKKFFNANGNRKNKHKARIRYIFYRLGKEETFKLIDKYFDEELKAAHKLDVESYVTPKADSNGSTIVLPFKWGNVWLEDKEKLAVLRRLLSLLSEIGSDTLRFTTRQNIRLRNIPENRKAEVEALAKEYDAEAFDQPVVLSNIVTCTGADTCRLGICLSKGLANAIFAALGKSGLDLSLLDDARINVTGCPNLCGQPLWSDLGFVGKVLHTDHAYPAYQIYVGADYVNEPKLAESVGTIAAYNVPRFVVDLVKRFIDVTGIAATLGSKLSFGAWLRSEAGKADAEAIARRYTDIPLFEDDKNPYFDWGSEEVFKVTQRGKPECSAGLFDMITVDNDSINDARGKDNYAVIFHASRMLLVTRGLDPQDAAGVFDAFKEYFIEAGYISKSYLPLIEQAKAEGSEGKYDAAQAEALADAVIALYKTMDDSLQFHSPAEATAEAPKAEAAKPSAEEKKEEPAPAAKAEPQSADSAVKPTRSKDLRGVLCPMNFVRTKLELATLQSGDILEILLDDGKPIENVPGSVKLEGHEVISQKQEAEGHWTVLIRKK
;
A
#
# COMPACT_ATOMS: atom_id res chain seq x y z
N MET A 1 19.59 16.92 2.59
CA MET A 1 18.69 15.93 3.23
C MET A 1 17.61 16.66 4.03
N TYR A 2 16.40 16.10 4.16
CA TYR A 2 15.35 16.65 5.02
C TYR A 2 15.76 16.60 6.51
N LYS A 3 15.20 17.49 7.33
CA LYS A 3 15.46 17.55 8.77
C LYS A 3 14.73 16.40 9.49
N ILE A 4 15.46 15.64 10.28
CA ILE A 4 14.89 14.56 11.11
C ILE A 4 14.13 15.17 12.29
N PRO A 5 12.94 14.61 12.67
CA PRO A 5 12.19 15.11 13.83
C PRO A 5 13.00 15.03 15.14
N GLU A 6 12.94 16.07 15.95
CA GLU A 6 13.60 16.09 17.26
C GLU A 6 13.08 14.99 18.21
N THR A 7 11.82 14.61 18.05
CA THR A 7 11.16 13.54 18.82
C THR A 7 11.66 12.13 18.48
N LEU A 8 12.46 11.95 17.42
CA LEU A 8 12.81 10.61 16.92
C LEU A 8 13.52 9.76 17.96
N SER A 9 14.43 10.35 18.79
CA SER A 9 15.13 9.62 19.85
C SER A 9 14.16 9.04 20.91
N GLN A 10 13.10 9.79 21.24
CA GLN A 10 12.08 9.33 22.18
C GLN A 10 11.24 8.20 21.54
N ASP A 11 10.90 8.33 20.27
CA ASP A 11 10.18 7.29 19.53
C ASP A 11 10.99 5.99 19.43
N ILE A 12 12.31 6.07 19.21
CA ILE A 12 13.21 4.91 19.17
C ILE A 12 13.29 4.24 20.55
N LYS A 13 13.38 5.03 21.62
CA LYS A 13 13.34 4.49 23.00
C LYS A 13 12.03 3.77 23.25
N LYS A 14 10.88 4.40 22.98
CA LYS A 14 9.55 3.78 23.10
C LYS A 14 9.44 2.50 22.27
N PHE A 15 9.98 2.49 21.05
CA PHE A 15 10.05 1.27 20.22
C PHE A 15 10.77 0.14 20.94
N GLY A 16 11.94 0.43 21.54
CA GLY A 16 12.74 -0.56 22.28
C GLY A 16 12.00 -1.12 23.49
N ASP A 17 11.29 -0.27 24.24
CA ASP A 17 10.53 -0.68 25.41
C ASP A 17 9.34 -1.58 25.00
N LEU A 18 8.59 -1.21 23.96
CA LEU A 18 7.51 -2.02 23.40
C LEU A 18 8.01 -3.36 22.82
N ALA A 19 9.17 -3.36 22.14
CA ALA A 19 9.78 -4.57 21.59
C ALA A 19 10.18 -5.56 22.70
N LYS A 20 10.75 -5.07 23.81
CA LYS A 20 11.06 -5.88 24.99
C LYS A 20 9.79 -6.43 25.64
N GLY A 21 8.76 -5.60 25.80
CA GLY A 21 7.45 -6.03 26.33
C GLY A 21 6.78 -7.09 25.45
N TYR A 22 6.87 -6.92 24.13
CA TYR A 22 6.35 -7.91 23.17
C TYR A 22 7.10 -9.26 23.28
N ALA A 23 8.43 -9.23 23.34
CA ALA A 23 9.25 -10.43 23.53
C ALA A 23 8.97 -11.14 24.87
N ALA A 24 8.65 -10.37 25.92
CA ALA A 24 8.28 -10.87 27.24
C ALA A 24 6.77 -11.22 27.38
N SER A 25 6.00 -11.11 26.30
CA SER A 25 4.53 -11.31 26.26
C SER A 25 3.74 -10.40 27.20
N THR A 26 4.29 -9.24 27.60
CA THR A 26 3.61 -8.19 28.38
C THR A 26 2.97 -7.12 27.50
N VAL A 27 3.33 -7.05 26.21
CA VAL A 27 2.74 -6.19 25.20
C VAL A 27 2.13 -7.06 24.11
N SER A 28 0.88 -6.77 23.72
CA SER A 28 0.21 -7.55 22.69
C SER A 28 0.84 -7.31 21.30
N GLY A 29 0.76 -8.33 20.42
CA GLY A 29 1.24 -8.20 19.05
C GLY A 29 0.53 -7.09 18.24
N THR A 30 -0.73 -6.78 18.58
CA THR A 30 -1.51 -5.70 17.94
C THR A 30 -0.99 -4.33 18.38
N GLU A 31 -0.75 -4.14 19.66
CA GLU A 31 -0.18 -2.91 20.23
C GLU A 31 1.22 -2.64 19.67
N PHE A 32 2.12 -3.60 19.76
CA PHE A 32 3.45 -3.48 19.18
C PHE A 32 3.40 -3.14 17.69
N LYS A 33 2.52 -3.80 16.93
CA LYS A 33 2.31 -3.54 15.51
C LYS A 33 1.79 -2.13 15.23
N ALA A 34 0.86 -1.62 16.04
CA ALA A 34 0.31 -0.27 15.88
C ALA A 34 1.40 0.81 15.96
N PHE A 35 2.42 0.60 16.80
CA PHE A 35 3.54 1.51 16.96
C PHE A 35 4.68 1.26 15.96
N ARG A 36 5.14 -0.02 15.81
CA ARG A 36 6.32 -0.32 14.97
C ARG A 36 6.13 -0.04 13.48
N VAL A 37 4.89 -0.22 12.95
CA VAL A 37 4.64 -0.02 11.52
C VAL A 37 4.75 1.45 11.10
N PRO A 38 4.21 2.45 11.82
CA PRO A 38 4.52 3.87 11.59
C PRO A 38 6.00 4.21 11.71
N MET A 39 6.76 3.50 12.56
CA MET A 39 8.22 3.63 12.65
C MET A 39 8.96 3.04 11.43
N GLY A 40 8.24 2.53 10.41
CA GLY A 40 8.84 1.96 9.20
C GLY A 40 9.34 0.53 9.36
N VAL A 41 9.01 -0.13 10.46
CA VAL A 41 9.44 -1.50 10.77
C VAL A 41 8.30 -2.49 10.50
N TYR A 42 8.54 -3.47 9.63
CA TYR A 42 7.57 -4.48 9.24
C TYR A 42 8.08 -5.88 9.55
N GLU A 43 7.20 -6.74 9.99
CA GLU A 43 7.47 -8.17 10.05
C GLU A 43 7.34 -8.78 8.66
N GLN A 44 8.30 -9.60 8.25
CA GLN A 44 8.32 -10.26 6.95
C GLN A 44 7.42 -11.50 6.93
N ARG A 45 7.37 -12.21 5.80
CA ARG A 45 6.58 -13.45 5.66
C ARG A 45 7.01 -14.51 6.67
N LYS A 46 8.32 -14.69 6.83
CA LYS A 46 8.88 -15.48 7.92
C LYS A 46 8.62 -14.75 9.23
N SER A 47 7.98 -15.44 10.18
CA SER A 47 7.67 -14.89 11.51
C SER A 47 8.96 -14.51 12.24
N GLU A 48 8.86 -13.46 13.08
CA GLU A 48 9.96 -12.92 13.90
C GLU A 48 11.16 -12.37 13.11
N VAL A 49 11.02 -12.24 11.79
CA VAL A 49 11.99 -11.60 10.92
C VAL A 49 11.44 -10.25 10.48
N TYR A 50 12.23 -9.19 10.62
CA TYR A 50 11.79 -7.81 10.41
C TYR A 50 12.57 -7.13 9.30
N MET A 51 11.97 -6.08 8.75
CA MET A 51 12.65 -5.14 7.87
C MET A 51 12.47 -3.72 8.38
N ALA A 52 13.49 -2.88 8.24
CA ALA A 52 13.45 -1.45 8.48
C ALA A 52 13.52 -0.69 7.15
N ARG A 53 12.59 0.25 6.92
CA ARG A 53 12.51 1.04 5.69
C ARG A 53 12.97 2.45 5.94
N ILE A 54 14.10 2.81 5.33
CA ILE A 54 14.74 4.13 5.43
C ILE A 54 14.07 5.06 4.42
N ARG A 55 13.60 6.22 4.88
CA ARG A 55 13.03 7.26 4.04
C ARG A 55 14.15 7.96 3.27
N ALA A 56 13.98 8.08 1.96
CA ALA A 56 14.86 8.81 1.06
C ALA A 56 14.01 9.70 0.14
N THR A 57 13.72 10.93 0.57
CA THR A 57 12.90 11.87 -0.19
C THR A 57 13.53 12.14 -1.55
N GLY A 58 12.75 11.95 -2.63
CA GLY A 58 13.26 12.05 -3.99
C GLY A 58 14.35 11.04 -4.34
N GLY A 59 14.52 9.97 -3.57
CA GLY A 59 15.60 9.00 -3.73
C GLY A 59 16.97 9.52 -3.29
N VAL A 60 17.04 10.71 -2.67
CA VAL A 60 18.30 11.36 -2.28
C VAL A 60 18.91 10.66 -1.08
N ILE A 61 20.15 10.26 -1.24
CA ILE A 61 21.03 9.76 -0.19
C ILE A 61 22.47 10.09 -0.59
N THR A 62 23.35 10.41 0.38
CA THR A 62 24.77 10.61 0.05
C THR A 62 25.50 9.29 -0.03
N PRO A 63 26.65 9.21 -0.77
CA PRO A 63 27.47 8.00 -0.80
C PRO A 63 27.93 7.56 0.58
N GLN A 64 28.31 8.51 1.46
CA GLN A 64 28.68 8.22 2.85
C GLN A 64 27.54 7.62 3.66
N GLN A 65 26.30 8.13 3.46
CA GLN A 65 25.13 7.56 4.13
C GLN A 65 24.83 6.16 3.66
N LEU A 66 24.97 5.89 2.35
CA LEU A 66 24.75 4.52 1.82
C LEU A 66 25.84 3.55 2.33
N LEU A 67 27.09 3.97 2.44
CA LEU A 67 28.15 3.20 3.11
C LEU A 67 27.77 2.88 4.56
N LYS A 68 27.29 3.87 5.31
CA LYS A 68 26.79 3.66 6.68
C LYS A 68 25.59 2.70 6.74
N VAL A 69 24.66 2.76 5.80
CA VAL A 69 23.53 1.81 5.73
C VAL A 69 24.03 0.38 5.53
N ILE A 70 25.05 0.18 4.69
CA ILE A 70 25.70 -1.12 4.49
C ILE A 70 26.34 -1.61 5.80
N ASP A 71 27.13 -0.75 6.48
CA ASP A 71 27.81 -1.10 7.75
C ASP A 71 26.79 -1.46 8.84
N ILE A 72 25.71 -0.67 8.96
CA ILE A 72 24.61 -0.90 9.92
C ILE A 72 23.93 -2.24 9.62
N ALA A 73 23.65 -2.53 8.36
CA ALA A 73 23.02 -3.78 7.97
C ALA A 73 23.87 -4.99 8.32
N GLU A 74 25.15 -4.98 7.94
CA GLU A 74 26.09 -6.08 8.23
C GLU A 74 26.30 -6.29 9.74
N SER A 75 26.55 -5.20 10.50
CA SER A 75 26.80 -5.28 11.95
C SER A 75 25.58 -5.74 12.77
N ASN A 76 24.37 -5.64 12.22
CA ASN A 76 23.13 -6.07 12.86
C ASN A 76 22.55 -7.38 12.27
N GLY A 77 23.36 -8.11 11.49
CA GLY A 77 23.03 -9.45 10.99
C GLY A 77 22.10 -9.49 9.79
N SER A 78 21.87 -8.37 9.11
CA SER A 78 21.19 -8.35 7.82
C SER A 78 22.12 -8.83 6.70
N ASN A 79 21.55 -9.57 5.75
CA ASN A 79 22.28 -10.05 4.57
C ASN A 79 21.79 -9.42 3.27
N LEU A 80 20.77 -8.51 3.34
CA LEU A 80 20.13 -7.99 2.15
C LEU A 80 19.61 -6.57 2.35
N LEU A 81 19.99 -5.67 1.44
CA LEU A 81 19.31 -4.40 1.22
C LEU A 81 18.39 -4.50 0.01
N HIS A 82 17.31 -3.71 0.01
CA HIS A 82 16.37 -3.68 -1.11
C HIS A 82 15.95 -2.25 -1.43
N ILE A 83 16.23 -1.81 -2.67
CA ILE A 83 15.77 -0.53 -3.22
C ILE A 83 14.32 -0.71 -3.67
N THR A 84 13.43 0.14 -3.19
CA THR A 84 11.99 0.00 -3.40
C THR A 84 11.50 0.74 -4.65
N THR A 85 10.29 0.39 -5.10
CA THR A 85 9.55 1.12 -6.16
C THR A 85 9.12 2.55 -5.76
N ARG A 86 9.53 3.04 -4.60
CA ARG A 86 9.36 4.43 -4.14
C ARG A 86 10.69 5.11 -3.83
N ALA A 87 11.77 4.59 -4.42
CA ALA A 87 13.10 5.13 -4.23
C ALA A 87 13.50 5.24 -2.73
N GLU A 88 13.12 4.24 -1.93
CA GLU A 88 13.54 4.04 -0.54
C GLU A 88 14.48 2.85 -0.48
N VAL A 89 15.26 2.70 0.59
CA VAL A 89 16.04 1.50 0.86
C VAL A 89 15.52 0.79 2.11
N GLN A 90 15.51 -0.54 2.07
CA GLN A 90 15.11 -1.41 3.17
C GLN A 90 16.30 -2.24 3.64
N ILE A 91 16.46 -2.35 4.94
CA ILE A 91 17.31 -3.35 5.58
C ILE A 91 16.42 -4.54 5.92
N LEU A 92 16.66 -5.68 5.29
CA LEU A 92 15.85 -6.89 5.42
C LEU A 92 16.49 -7.89 6.40
N ASN A 93 15.73 -8.90 6.77
CA ASN A 93 16.18 -10.05 7.54
C ASN A 93 16.79 -9.70 8.92
N LEU A 94 16.20 -8.72 9.61
CA LEU A 94 16.61 -8.32 10.95
C LEU A 94 15.93 -9.14 12.04
N ASP A 95 16.67 -9.56 13.05
CA ASP A 95 16.11 -10.04 14.32
C ASP A 95 15.53 -8.87 15.11
N LEU A 96 14.41 -9.05 15.80
CA LEU A 96 13.75 -8.00 16.59
C LEU A 96 14.69 -7.34 17.62
N LYS A 97 15.54 -8.14 18.25
CA LYS A 97 16.52 -7.66 19.26
C LYS A 97 17.50 -6.62 18.72
N ASN A 98 17.77 -6.64 17.40
CA ASN A 98 18.73 -5.74 16.75
C ASN A 98 18.06 -4.48 16.18
N VAL A 99 16.72 -4.48 16.01
CA VAL A 99 16.01 -3.39 15.30
C VAL A 99 16.19 -2.04 16.00
N GLN A 100 16.09 -1.97 17.34
CA GLN A 100 16.30 -0.71 18.07
C GLN A 100 17.69 -0.13 17.80
N ASN A 101 18.74 -0.97 17.80
CA ASN A 101 20.09 -0.56 17.50
C ASN A 101 20.23 -0.03 16.06
N VAL A 102 19.62 -0.71 15.09
CA VAL A 102 19.54 -0.24 13.70
C VAL A 102 18.92 1.16 13.62
N LEU A 103 17.77 1.38 14.29
CA LEU A 103 17.10 2.69 14.27
C LEU A 103 17.96 3.80 14.88
N THR A 104 18.70 3.50 15.98
CA THR A 104 19.62 4.44 16.62
C THR A 104 20.79 4.80 15.71
N GLN A 105 21.46 3.81 15.13
CA GLN A 105 22.60 4.05 14.23
C GLN A 105 22.19 4.79 12.94
N LEU A 106 20.98 4.53 12.42
CA LEU A 106 20.44 5.28 11.30
C LEU A 106 20.21 6.76 11.66
N GLN A 107 19.66 7.03 12.86
CA GLN A 107 19.51 8.40 13.33
C GLN A 107 20.85 9.13 13.44
N GLU A 108 21.88 8.47 13.97
CA GLU A 108 23.25 9.01 14.06
C GLU A 108 23.84 9.32 12.68
N ALA A 109 23.46 8.53 11.65
CA ALA A 109 23.84 8.77 10.25
C ALA A 109 22.98 9.84 9.55
N GLY A 110 22.08 10.52 10.26
CA GLY A 110 21.17 11.50 9.67
C GLY A 110 20.05 10.89 8.84
N LEU A 111 19.65 9.64 9.13
CA LEU A 111 18.61 8.89 8.42
C LEU A 111 17.48 8.51 9.38
N ALA A 112 16.27 8.35 8.84
CA ALA A 112 15.12 7.93 9.63
C ALA A 112 14.22 6.95 8.87
N THR A 113 13.53 6.11 9.64
CA THR A 113 12.53 5.15 9.14
C THR A 113 11.10 5.61 9.43
N LYS A 114 10.90 6.55 10.38
CA LYS A 114 9.58 7.04 10.82
C LYS A 114 8.76 7.56 9.63
N GLY A 115 7.51 7.13 9.52
CA GLY A 115 6.63 7.42 8.39
C GLY A 115 6.86 6.52 7.16
N GLY A 116 7.85 5.61 7.17
CA GLY A 116 8.05 4.61 6.12
C GLY A 116 6.92 3.57 6.02
N GLY A 117 6.03 3.52 7.02
CA GLY A 117 4.93 2.56 7.10
C GLY A 117 3.62 3.13 7.59
N GLY A 118 2.58 2.29 7.64
CA GLY A 118 1.30 2.61 8.28
C GLY A 118 0.45 3.65 7.56
N ASN A 119 -0.42 4.28 8.34
CA ASN A 119 -1.35 5.32 7.93
C ASN A 119 -0.70 6.71 8.07
N THR A 120 0.35 6.94 7.33
CA THR A 120 1.23 8.11 7.42
C THR A 120 1.40 8.77 6.06
N ILE A 121 2.00 9.97 6.06
CA ILE A 121 2.56 10.54 4.84
C ILE A 121 3.81 9.74 4.48
N ARG A 122 3.76 9.10 3.30
CA ARG A 122 4.83 8.21 2.82
C ARG A 122 5.97 9.01 2.21
N ASN A 123 7.07 8.32 1.91
CA ASN A 123 8.18 8.92 1.18
C ASN A 123 7.69 9.70 -0.04
N ILE A 124 8.14 10.95 -0.18
CA ILE A 124 7.81 11.79 -1.33
C ILE A 124 8.70 11.38 -2.50
N ILE A 125 8.10 11.07 -3.64
CA ILE A 125 8.81 10.76 -4.88
C ILE A 125 9.10 12.06 -5.62
N VAL A 126 10.27 12.17 -6.21
CA VAL A 126 10.63 13.20 -7.18
C VAL A 126 11.20 12.49 -8.42
N SER A 127 11.08 13.08 -9.60
CA SER A 127 11.77 12.58 -10.79
C SER A 127 13.26 12.39 -10.49
N GLU A 128 13.80 11.24 -10.85
CA GLU A 128 15.23 10.94 -10.65
C GLU A 128 16.16 11.84 -11.46
N PHE A 129 15.61 12.52 -12.46
CA PHE A 129 16.30 13.49 -13.29
C PHE A 129 16.21 14.93 -12.75
N SER A 130 15.40 15.20 -11.72
CA SER A 130 15.25 16.54 -11.16
C SER A 130 16.58 17.13 -10.72
N GLY A 131 16.89 18.31 -11.19
CA GLY A 131 18.18 19.01 -11.04
C GLY A 131 19.19 18.74 -12.16
N ILE A 132 18.95 17.79 -13.08
CA ILE A 132 19.84 17.43 -14.20
C ILE A 132 19.12 17.26 -15.54
N ASP A 133 17.78 17.26 -15.57
CA ASP A 133 17.00 17.18 -16.81
C ASP A 133 17.11 18.51 -17.57
N PRO A 134 17.61 18.54 -18.81
CA PRO A 134 17.70 19.76 -19.60
C PRO A 134 16.32 20.39 -19.90
N ASP A 135 15.26 19.57 -19.88
CA ASP A 135 13.89 19.98 -20.19
C ASP A 135 13.05 20.23 -18.92
N GLU A 136 13.66 20.21 -17.72
CA GLU A 136 12.93 20.51 -16.49
C GLU A 136 12.53 21.97 -16.38
N ALA A 137 11.33 22.25 -15.83
CA ALA A 137 10.93 23.60 -15.51
C ALA A 137 11.79 24.22 -14.40
N PHE A 138 12.07 23.41 -13.38
CA PHE A 138 13.02 23.69 -12.29
C PHE A 138 13.25 22.43 -11.44
N ASP A 139 14.34 22.41 -10.65
CA ASP A 139 14.60 21.32 -9.70
C ASP A 139 13.52 21.29 -8.60
N ALA A 140 12.70 20.24 -8.59
CA ALA A 140 11.63 20.03 -7.60
C ALA A 140 12.16 19.38 -6.29
N THR A 141 13.41 18.90 -6.25
CA THR A 141 13.98 18.21 -5.08
C THR A 141 14.00 19.06 -3.83
N PRO A 142 14.45 20.36 -3.86
CA PRO A 142 14.44 21.21 -2.69
C PRO A 142 13.04 21.40 -2.08
N TYR A 143 12.01 21.52 -2.91
CA TYR A 143 10.62 21.63 -2.46
C TYR A 143 10.15 20.36 -1.76
N ALA A 144 10.47 19.19 -2.29
CA ALA A 144 10.14 17.91 -1.67
C ALA A 144 10.85 17.72 -0.32
N MET A 145 12.12 18.16 -0.22
CA MET A 145 12.91 18.12 1.02
C MET A 145 12.33 19.04 2.10
N ALA A 146 12.06 20.29 1.75
CA ALA A 146 11.46 21.26 2.66
C ALA A 146 10.10 20.76 3.16
N LEU A 147 9.22 20.31 2.23
CA LEU A 147 7.92 19.74 2.57
C LEU A 147 8.05 18.51 3.47
N THR A 148 8.99 17.61 3.20
CA THR A 148 9.20 16.42 4.04
C THR A 148 9.58 16.82 5.45
N SER A 149 10.46 17.82 5.63
CA SER A 149 10.92 18.29 6.95
C SER A 149 9.77 18.80 7.82
N GLU A 150 8.86 19.57 7.23
CA GLU A 150 7.64 20.02 7.92
C GLU A 150 6.74 18.82 8.26
N MET A 151 6.44 17.98 7.27
CA MET A 151 5.48 16.87 7.44
C MET A 151 5.92 15.83 8.47
N VAL A 152 7.21 15.52 8.57
CA VAL A 152 7.70 14.52 9.55
C VAL A 152 7.76 15.08 10.97
N ALA A 153 7.80 16.39 11.15
CA ALA A 153 7.74 17.06 12.45
C ALA A 153 6.31 17.13 13.00
N GLU A 154 5.29 17.09 12.15
CA GLU A 154 3.89 17.23 12.54
C GLU A 154 3.28 15.90 13.02
N ALA A 155 2.75 15.84 14.24
CA ALA A 155 2.16 14.65 14.85
C ALA A 155 0.97 14.09 14.05
N ASP A 156 0.12 14.94 13.48
CA ASP A 156 -1.05 14.54 12.70
C ASP A 156 -0.69 13.83 11.37
N SER A 157 0.56 13.95 10.90
CA SER A 157 1.07 13.18 9.75
C SER A 157 1.14 11.67 9.99
N TYR A 158 1.01 11.23 11.24
CA TYR A 158 1.00 9.82 11.65
C TYR A 158 -0.38 9.31 12.04
N LEU A 159 -1.39 10.19 12.07
CA LEU A 159 -2.78 9.91 12.46
C LEU A 159 -3.76 9.92 11.28
N MET A 160 -3.28 9.65 10.08
CA MET A 160 -4.08 9.70 8.85
C MET A 160 -5.10 8.55 8.78
N PRO A 161 -6.27 8.71 8.10
CA PRO A 161 -7.20 7.60 7.85
C PRO A 161 -6.54 6.44 7.10
N ARG A 162 -5.61 6.77 6.20
CA ARG A 162 -4.81 5.85 5.40
C ARG A 162 -3.52 6.55 4.96
N LYS A 163 -2.56 5.79 4.42
CA LYS A 163 -1.35 6.37 3.81
C LYS A 163 -1.70 7.43 2.78
N MET A 164 -1.00 8.57 2.82
CA MET A 164 -1.02 9.62 1.82
C MET A 164 0.32 9.62 1.08
N LYS A 165 0.27 9.71 -0.23
CA LYS A 165 1.43 9.64 -1.12
C LYS A 165 1.51 10.91 -1.95
N ILE A 166 2.71 11.49 -2.06
CA ILE A 166 3.00 12.70 -2.83
C ILE A 166 4.08 12.38 -3.85
N ALA A 167 3.98 12.94 -5.05
CA ALA A 167 4.98 12.80 -6.10
C ALA A 167 5.14 14.10 -6.88
N PHE A 168 6.39 14.42 -7.24
CA PHE A 168 6.77 15.54 -8.09
C PHE A 168 7.34 15.04 -9.41
N ALA A 169 6.94 15.68 -10.51
CA ALA A 169 7.60 15.63 -11.80
C ALA A 169 8.25 16.99 -12.06
N SER A 170 9.50 17.03 -12.52
CA SER A 170 10.25 18.27 -12.79
C SER A 170 10.08 18.75 -14.24
N ASN A 171 9.82 17.84 -15.17
CA ASN A 171 9.61 18.11 -16.58
C ASN A 171 8.11 18.34 -16.85
N PRO A 172 7.70 19.52 -17.39
CA PRO A 172 6.29 19.85 -17.61
C PRO A 172 5.61 18.98 -18.69
N SER A 173 6.40 18.34 -19.54
CA SER A 173 5.91 17.45 -20.61
C SER A 173 5.67 16.01 -20.15
N VAL A 174 6.04 15.67 -18.90
CA VAL A 174 5.96 14.29 -18.39
C VAL A 174 5.29 14.26 -17.03
N VAL A 175 4.05 13.78 -16.99
CA VAL A 175 3.28 13.68 -15.72
C VAL A 175 3.89 12.67 -14.77
N ASP A 176 4.45 11.58 -15.30
CA ASP A 176 5.08 10.49 -14.57
C ASP A 176 4.29 10.06 -13.31
N TYR A 177 4.95 9.78 -12.20
CA TYR A 177 4.28 9.33 -10.95
C TYR A 177 3.36 10.37 -10.31
N ALA A 178 3.39 11.65 -10.73
CA ALA A 178 2.42 12.65 -10.30
C ALA A 178 0.98 12.22 -10.65
N GLY A 179 0.77 11.52 -11.78
CA GLY A 179 -0.55 11.07 -12.21
C GLY A 179 -1.20 10.00 -11.34
N ILE A 180 -0.45 9.24 -10.52
CA ILE A 180 -0.97 8.10 -9.73
C ILE A 180 -0.69 8.20 -8.22
N ASN A 181 -0.51 9.39 -7.70
CA ASN A 181 -0.36 9.60 -6.25
C ASN A 181 -1.54 10.40 -5.69
N ASP A 182 -1.73 10.39 -4.36
CA ASP A 182 -2.83 11.12 -3.71
C ASP A 182 -2.72 12.63 -3.97
N ILE A 183 -1.48 13.14 -4.06
CA ILE A 183 -1.14 14.49 -4.50
C ILE A 183 -0.02 14.35 -5.53
N GLY A 184 -0.26 14.82 -6.74
CA GLY A 184 0.71 14.86 -7.83
C GLY A 184 0.99 16.29 -8.25
N LEU A 185 2.26 16.62 -8.43
CA LEU A 185 2.75 17.97 -8.67
C LEU A 185 3.69 17.94 -9.88
N VAL A 186 3.33 18.60 -10.96
CA VAL A 186 4.17 18.74 -12.15
C VAL A 186 4.69 20.17 -12.19
N ALA A 187 6.02 20.33 -12.18
CA ALA A 187 6.67 21.61 -12.19
C ALA A 187 6.41 22.37 -13.50
N GLU A 188 6.05 23.62 -13.40
CA GLU A 188 5.79 24.52 -14.53
C GLU A 188 6.28 25.94 -14.23
N VAL A 189 6.60 26.71 -15.28
CA VAL A 189 6.86 28.13 -15.20
C VAL A 189 5.86 28.86 -16.09
N LYS A 190 5.00 29.71 -15.49
CA LYS A 190 4.04 30.54 -16.21
C LYS A 190 4.29 32.01 -15.91
N ASN A 191 4.47 32.81 -16.94
CA ASN A 191 4.76 34.26 -16.83
C ASN A 191 5.98 34.56 -15.92
N GLY A 192 7.02 33.72 -15.97
CA GLY A 192 8.20 33.86 -15.13
C GLY A 192 8.05 33.40 -13.67
N GLN A 193 6.87 32.95 -13.26
CA GLN A 193 6.60 32.43 -11.93
C GLN A 193 6.68 30.90 -11.91
N ARG A 194 7.42 30.35 -10.94
CA ARG A 194 7.45 28.90 -10.66
C ARG A 194 6.14 28.47 -10.00
N GLY A 195 5.63 27.32 -10.43
CA GLY A 195 4.40 26.74 -9.89
C GLY A 195 4.30 25.25 -10.23
N PHE A 196 3.17 24.68 -9.84
CA PHE A 196 2.86 23.28 -10.11
C PHE A 196 1.46 23.14 -10.74
N LYS A 197 1.35 22.30 -11.75
CA LYS A 197 0.08 21.69 -12.11
C LYS A 197 -0.23 20.62 -11.09
N VAL A 198 -1.44 20.58 -10.53
CA VAL A 198 -1.80 19.78 -9.36
C VAL A 198 -2.83 18.73 -9.70
N TYR A 199 -2.50 17.47 -9.46
CA TYR A 199 -3.41 16.33 -9.54
C TYR A 199 -3.72 15.80 -8.14
N ILE A 200 -4.99 15.43 -7.87
CA ILE A 200 -5.43 14.90 -6.56
C ILE A 200 -6.22 13.61 -6.74
N GLY A 201 -6.03 12.67 -5.81
CA GLY A 201 -6.84 11.45 -5.69
C GLY A 201 -6.31 10.25 -6.45
N GLY A 202 -5.15 10.34 -7.09
CA GLY A 202 -4.53 9.21 -7.77
C GLY A 202 -4.09 8.09 -6.83
N GLY A 203 -3.85 6.92 -7.39
CA GLY A 203 -3.24 5.81 -6.65
C GLY A 203 -3.52 4.42 -7.19
N ALA A 204 -2.58 3.51 -6.93
CA ALA A 204 -2.72 2.08 -7.17
C ALA A 204 -3.47 1.35 -6.03
N GLY A 205 -3.65 0.05 -6.14
CA GLY A 205 -4.32 -0.84 -5.19
C GLY A 205 -5.65 -1.35 -5.72
N SER A 206 -6.57 -1.78 -4.84
CA SER A 206 -7.81 -2.49 -5.21
C SER A 206 -8.73 -1.73 -6.21
N LYS A 207 -8.67 -0.43 -6.24
CA LYS A 207 -9.36 0.41 -7.23
C LYS A 207 -8.37 1.46 -7.72
N PRO A 208 -7.50 1.12 -8.70
CA PRO A 208 -6.51 2.04 -9.24
C PRO A 208 -7.21 3.21 -9.93
N THR A 209 -6.64 4.40 -9.78
CA THR A 209 -7.24 5.65 -10.27
C THR A 209 -6.13 6.62 -10.63
N VAL A 210 -6.28 7.29 -11.76
CA VAL A 210 -5.50 8.47 -12.12
C VAL A 210 -5.99 9.65 -11.29
N GLY A 211 -5.09 10.55 -10.90
CA GLY A 211 -5.44 11.79 -10.21
C GLY A 211 -6.28 12.71 -11.09
N TRP A 212 -7.27 13.36 -10.48
CA TRP A 212 -8.04 14.42 -11.14
C TRP A 212 -7.24 15.72 -11.15
N LEU A 213 -7.18 16.40 -12.27
CA LEU A 213 -6.61 17.74 -12.37
C LEU A 213 -7.40 18.70 -11.46
N TYR A 214 -6.71 19.25 -10.45
CA TYR A 214 -7.28 20.15 -9.45
C TYR A 214 -6.97 21.62 -9.77
N LYS A 215 -5.68 21.94 -9.98
CA LYS A 215 -5.22 23.26 -10.40
C LYS A 215 -4.33 23.11 -11.64
N ASP A 216 -4.59 23.88 -12.68
CA ASP A 216 -3.71 23.94 -13.87
C ASP A 216 -2.40 24.67 -13.57
N PHE A 217 -2.42 25.55 -12.58
CA PHE A 217 -1.24 26.23 -12.02
C PHE A 217 -1.48 26.62 -10.57
N MET A 218 -0.52 26.36 -9.72
CA MET A 218 -0.47 26.79 -8.32
C MET A 218 0.94 27.32 -8.04
N PRO A 219 1.12 28.54 -7.50
CA PRO A 219 2.43 29.05 -7.11
C PRO A 219 3.17 28.11 -6.15
N VAL A 220 4.50 28.05 -6.25
CA VAL A 220 5.30 27.19 -5.35
C VAL A 220 5.16 27.59 -3.88
N ASP A 221 4.88 28.85 -3.60
CA ASP A 221 4.68 29.39 -2.25
C ASP A 221 3.48 28.76 -1.53
N ASP A 222 2.49 28.29 -2.28
CA ASP A 222 1.24 27.71 -1.75
C ASP A 222 1.35 26.21 -1.47
N LEU A 223 2.51 25.60 -1.75
CA LEU A 223 2.72 24.15 -1.65
C LEU A 223 2.42 23.60 -0.24
N TYR A 224 2.93 24.27 0.79
CA TYR A 224 2.73 23.81 2.17
C TYR A 224 1.27 23.96 2.60
N ALA A 225 0.63 25.08 2.23
CA ALA A 225 -0.79 25.29 2.47
C ALA A 225 -1.66 24.19 1.83
N LEU A 226 -1.35 23.81 0.57
CA LEU A 226 -2.05 22.71 -0.11
C LEU A 226 -1.94 21.41 0.67
N VAL A 227 -0.73 21.01 1.08
CA VAL A 227 -0.54 19.71 1.74
C VAL A 227 -1.16 19.68 3.13
N LYS A 228 -1.11 20.79 3.88
CA LYS A 228 -1.84 20.95 5.16
C LYS A 228 -3.36 20.85 4.97
N ALA A 229 -3.89 21.56 3.98
CA ALA A 229 -5.31 21.49 3.61
C ALA A 229 -5.73 20.05 3.28
N MET A 230 -4.92 19.36 2.48
CA MET A 230 -5.17 17.96 2.13
C MET A 230 -5.11 17.01 3.34
N LYS A 231 -4.24 17.26 4.31
CA LYS A 231 -4.22 16.51 5.58
C LYS A 231 -5.52 16.72 6.35
N LYS A 232 -5.92 17.98 6.56
CA LYS A 232 -7.17 18.33 7.27
C LYS A 232 -8.39 17.75 6.56
N PHE A 233 -8.49 17.97 5.24
CA PHE A 233 -9.55 17.42 4.41
C PHE A 233 -9.63 15.89 4.55
N PHE A 234 -8.49 15.19 4.44
CA PHE A 234 -8.45 13.74 4.53
C PHE A 234 -8.78 13.24 5.93
N ASN A 235 -8.30 13.91 6.97
CA ASN A 235 -8.62 13.57 8.35
C ASN A 235 -10.12 13.72 8.66
N ALA A 236 -10.77 14.75 8.12
CA ALA A 236 -12.19 15.03 8.33
C ALA A 236 -13.12 14.11 7.49
N ASN A 237 -12.70 13.73 6.28
CA ASN A 237 -13.59 13.06 5.31
C ASN A 237 -13.21 11.60 4.99
N GLY A 238 -12.04 11.13 5.45
CA GLY A 238 -11.54 9.79 5.15
C GLY A 238 -12.24 8.71 5.97
N ASN A 239 -12.51 7.57 5.34
CA ASN A 239 -13.14 6.43 6.00
C ASN A 239 -12.13 5.68 6.88
N ARG A 240 -12.27 5.77 8.21
CA ARG A 240 -11.41 5.09 9.19
C ARG A 240 -11.93 3.70 9.58
N LYS A 241 -13.23 3.44 9.40
CA LYS A 241 -13.87 2.15 9.72
C LYS A 241 -13.55 1.09 8.68
N ASN A 242 -13.48 1.47 7.39
CA ASN A 242 -13.18 0.53 6.31
C ASN A 242 -11.84 0.84 5.63
N LYS A 243 -10.77 0.19 6.11
CA LYS A 243 -9.39 0.36 5.60
C LYS A 243 -9.24 0.06 4.08
N HIS A 244 -10.15 -0.70 3.48
CA HIS A 244 -10.15 -0.98 2.03
C HIS A 244 -10.74 0.18 1.21
N LYS A 245 -11.59 1.02 1.82
CA LYS A 245 -12.21 2.19 1.20
C LYS A 245 -11.73 3.51 1.82
N ALA A 246 -10.52 3.55 2.38
CA ALA A 246 -10.01 4.66 3.18
C ALA A 246 -9.13 5.66 2.41
N ARG A 247 -8.64 5.37 1.18
CA ARG A 247 -7.79 6.29 0.40
C ARG A 247 -8.58 7.51 -0.11
N ILE A 248 -7.90 8.64 -0.35
CA ILE A 248 -8.50 9.91 -0.80
C ILE A 248 -9.45 9.73 -1.99
N ARG A 249 -9.10 8.92 -2.99
CA ARG A 249 -9.96 8.63 -4.16
C ARG A 249 -11.35 8.10 -3.83
N TYR A 250 -11.53 7.43 -2.69
CA TYR A 250 -12.85 6.95 -2.28
C TYR A 250 -13.76 8.08 -1.79
N ILE A 251 -13.20 9.23 -1.39
CA ILE A 251 -13.99 10.43 -1.12
C ILE A 251 -14.59 10.96 -2.43
N PHE A 252 -13.78 11.02 -3.51
CA PHE A 252 -14.26 11.38 -4.85
C PHE A 252 -15.36 10.44 -5.36
N TYR A 253 -15.24 9.13 -5.10
CA TYR A 253 -16.28 8.16 -5.47
C TYR A 253 -17.56 8.30 -4.65
N ARG A 254 -17.48 8.86 -3.44
CA ARG A 254 -18.63 9.07 -2.56
C ARG A 254 -19.34 10.40 -2.84
N LEU A 255 -18.59 11.47 -3.03
CA LEU A 255 -19.12 12.84 -3.10
C LEU A 255 -19.19 13.40 -4.54
N GLY A 256 -18.49 12.75 -5.49
CA GLY A 256 -18.27 13.34 -6.82
C GLY A 256 -17.08 14.30 -6.84
N LYS A 257 -16.65 14.66 -8.07
CA LYS A 257 -15.46 15.49 -8.31
C LYS A 257 -15.67 16.92 -7.81
N GLU A 258 -16.76 17.55 -8.21
CA GLU A 258 -17.04 18.98 -7.94
C GLU A 258 -17.18 19.24 -6.44
N GLU A 259 -17.94 18.40 -5.74
CA GLU A 259 -18.15 18.59 -4.29
C GLU A 259 -16.86 18.33 -3.51
N THR A 260 -16.08 17.32 -3.92
CA THR A 260 -14.78 17.07 -3.30
C THR A 260 -13.83 18.24 -3.47
N PHE A 261 -13.78 18.85 -4.66
CA PHE A 261 -12.94 20.02 -4.88
C PHE A 261 -13.41 21.24 -4.08
N LYS A 262 -14.70 21.52 -3.97
CA LYS A 262 -15.23 22.60 -3.09
C LYS A 262 -14.80 22.41 -1.64
N LEU A 263 -14.85 21.17 -1.13
CA LEU A 263 -14.39 20.88 0.23
C LEU A 263 -12.88 21.08 0.37
N ILE A 264 -12.09 20.68 -0.63
CA ILE A 264 -10.64 20.93 -0.63
C ILE A 264 -10.35 22.43 -0.67
N ASP A 265 -11.03 23.20 -1.55
CA ASP A 265 -10.86 24.65 -1.64
C ASP A 265 -11.13 25.33 -0.29
N LYS A 266 -12.17 24.90 0.45
CA LYS A 266 -12.45 25.44 1.78
C LYS A 266 -11.25 25.30 2.72
N TYR A 267 -10.67 24.12 2.84
CA TYR A 267 -9.50 23.87 3.68
C TYR A 267 -8.25 24.60 3.15
N PHE A 268 -8.13 24.69 1.82
CA PHE A 268 -7.00 25.36 1.19
C PHE A 268 -7.02 26.87 1.43
N ASP A 269 -8.18 27.52 1.31
CA ASP A 269 -8.37 28.95 1.60
C ASP A 269 -8.10 29.29 3.08
N GLU A 270 -8.39 28.35 3.99
CA GLU A 270 -8.04 28.47 5.40
C GLU A 270 -6.53 28.43 5.60
N GLU A 271 -5.85 27.44 4.99
CA GLU A 271 -4.40 27.26 5.13
C GLU A 271 -3.58 28.34 4.41
N LEU A 272 -4.03 28.87 3.30
CA LEU A 272 -3.39 30.02 2.63
C LEU A 272 -3.23 31.25 3.55
N LYS A 273 -4.11 31.39 4.55
CA LYS A 273 -4.05 32.49 5.54
C LYS A 273 -3.13 32.19 6.72
N ALA A 274 -2.89 30.91 6.99
CA ALA A 274 -2.23 30.44 8.21
C ALA A 274 -0.85 29.82 7.98
N ALA A 275 -0.63 29.19 6.83
CA ALA A 275 0.61 28.47 6.55
C ALA A 275 1.74 29.45 6.18
N HIS A 276 2.94 29.16 6.68
CA HIS A 276 4.16 29.84 6.25
C HIS A 276 4.66 29.28 4.92
N LYS A 277 5.54 30.01 4.24
CA LYS A 277 6.24 29.49 3.06
C LYS A 277 7.33 28.51 3.49
N LEU A 278 7.57 27.50 2.65
CA LEU A 278 8.65 26.54 2.88
C LEU A 278 10.02 27.24 2.74
N ASP A 279 10.94 26.91 3.63
CA ASP A 279 12.36 27.23 3.49
C ASP A 279 13.00 26.28 2.47
N VAL A 280 12.89 26.60 1.20
CA VAL A 280 13.39 25.78 0.09
C VAL A 280 14.89 26.00 -0.10
N GLU A 281 15.39 27.22 0.14
CA GLU A 281 16.79 27.60 -0.10
C GLU A 281 17.78 26.79 0.72
N SER A 282 17.40 26.40 1.94
CA SER A 282 18.22 25.52 2.79
C SER A 282 18.46 24.11 2.20
N TYR A 283 17.76 23.74 1.15
CA TYR A 283 17.82 22.41 0.51
C TYR A 283 18.34 22.45 -0.93
N VAL A 284 18.68 23.63 -1.44
CA VAL A 284 19.30 23.77 -2.76
C VAL A 284 20.73 23.19 -2.69
N THR A 285 21.00 22.20 -3.50
CA THR A 285 22.35 21.66 -3.67
C THR A 285 23.05 22.44 -4.77
N PRO A 286 24.26 22.97 -4.53
CA PRO A 286 25.03 23.60 -5.60
C PRO A 286 25.22 22.62 -6.75
N LYS A 287 24.90 23.06 -7.98
CA LYS A 287 25.17 22.25 -9.17
C LYS A 287 26.68 22.10 -9.31
N ALA A 288 27.15 20.86 -9.47
CA ALA A 288 28.51 20.64 -9.90
C ALA A 288 28.67 21.14 -11.35
N ASP A 289 29.89 21.59 -11.73
CA ASP A 289 30.23 21.94 -13.10
C ASP A 289 30.29 20.68 -13.98
N SER A 290 29.22 19.94 -14.06
CA SER A 290 29.10 18.71 -14.83
C SER A 290 28.11 18.90 -15.96
N ASN A 291 28.45 18.37 -17.14
CA ASN A 291 27.56 18.34 -18.30
C ASN A 291 26.38 17.35 -18.14
N GLY A 292 25.98 17.02 -16.90
CA GLY A 292 24.85 16.18 -16.61
C GLY A 292 25.00 14.70 -16.97
N SER A 293 26.24 14.21 -17.18
CA SER A 293 26.49 12.78 -17.43
C SER A 293 25.88 11.91 -16.34
N THR A 294 25.07 10.96 -16.73
CA THR A 294 24.43 10.01 -15.80
C THR A 294 24.75 8.57 -16.20
N ILE A 295 24.93 7.72 -15.21
CA ILE A 295 25.14 6.28 -15.37
C ILE A 295 24.08 5.59 -14.54
N VAL A 296 23.44 4.55 -15.06
CA VAL A 296 22.56 3.69 -14.25
C VAL A 296 23.37 2.53 -13.72
N LEU A 297 23.45 2.38 -12.41
CA LEU A 297 23.95 1.20 -11.74
C LEU A 297 22.77 0.26 -11.49
N PRO A 298 22.63 -0.81 -12.27
CA PRO A 298 21.49 -1.71 -12.16
C PRO A 298 21.63 -2.62 -10.94
N PHE A 299 20.51 -2.81 -10.24
CA PHE A 299 20.40 -3.80 -9.16
C PHE A 299 19.27 -4.76 -9.49
N LYS A 300 19.59 -6.00 -9.73
CA LYS A 300 18.61 -7.02 -10.10
C LYS A 300 17.49 -7.07 -9.05
N TRP A 301 16.33 -6.58 -9.43
CA TRP A 301 15.12 -6.47 -8.59
C TRP A 301 15.31 -5.60 -7.34
N GLY A 302 16.19 -4.61 -7.40
CA GLY A 302 16.53 -3.72 -6.29
C GLY A 302 17.32 -4.36 -5.15
N ASN A 303 17.84 -5.57 -5.31
CA ASN A 303 18.54 -6.29 -4.25
C ASN A 303 20.03 -6.01 -4.25
N VAL A 304 20.58 -5.72 -3.06
CA VAL A 304 22.02 -5.65 -2.78
C VAL A 304 22.33 -6.72 -1.75
N TRP A 305 22.93 -7.83 -2.21
CA TRP A 305 23.30 -8.95 -1.35
C TRP A 305 24.61 -8.65 -0.60
N LEU A 306 24.53 -8.60 0.73
CA LEU A 306 25.70 -8.31 1.59
C LEU A 306 26.58 -9.53 1.82
N GLU A 307 26.09 -10.71 1.45
CA GLU A 307 26.86 -11.97 1.50
C GLU A 307 27.85 -12.09 0.35
N ASP A 308 27.58 -11.46 -0.79
CA ASP A 308 28.52 -11.37 -1.92
C ASP A 308 29.62 -10.36 -1.61
N LYS A 309 30.65 -10.83 -0.92
CA LYS A 309 31.73 -9.96 -0.42
C LYS A 309 32.58 -9.34 -1.54
N GLU A 310 32.68 -9.98 -2.68
CA GLU A 310 33.40 -9.47 -3.85
C GLU A 310 32.68 -8.27 -4.43
N LYS A 311 31.40 -8.43 -4.81
CA LYS A 311 30.56 -7.33 -5.30
C LYS A 311 30.44 -6.21 -4.27
N LEU A 312 30.29 -6.55 -2.98
CA LEU A 312 30.20 -5.55 -1.92
C LEU A 312 31.46 -4.71 -1.78
N ALA A 313 32.65 -5.32 -1.93
CA ALA A 313 33.92 -4.60 -1.91
C ALA A 313 34.01 -3.61 -3.08
N VAL A 314 33.59 -4.01 -4.28
CA VAL A 314 33.54 -3.12 -5.45
C VAL A 314 32.54 -1.97 -5.21
N LEU A 315 31.34 -2.27 -4.69
CA LEU A 315 30.35 -1.24 -4.36
C LEU A 315 30.89 -0.22 -3.35
N ARG A 316 31.62 -0.68 -2.33
CA ARG A 316 32.26 0.21 -1.35
C ARG A 316 33.29 1.12 -1.99
N ARG A 317 34.11 0.61 -2.91
CA ARG A 317 35.10 1.43 -3.67
C ARG A 317 34.39 2.47 -4.52
N LEU A 318 33.34 2.07 -5.22
CA LEU A 318 32.53 2.99 -6.03
C LEU A 318 31.89 4.10 -5.16
N LEU A 319 31.28 3.74 -4.02
CA LEU A 319 30.68 4.72 -3.12
C LEU A 319 31.71 5.66 -2.49
N SER A 320 32.94 5.16 -2.20
CA SER A 320 34.06 6.00 -1.73
C SER A 320 34.48 7.00 -2.79
N LEU A 321 34.65 6.55 -4.05
CA LEU A 321 34.93 7.42 -5.19
C LEU A 321 33.84 8.49 -5.39
N LEU A 322 32.57 8.10 -5.36
CA LEU A 322 31.45 9.04 -5.48
C LEU A 322 31.42 10.05 -4.34
N SER A 323 31.85 9.64 -3.13
CA SER A 323 31.95 10.51 -1.96
C SER A 323 33.04 11.59 -2.13
N GLU A 324 34.16 11.27 -2.79
CA GLU A 324 35.22 12.23 -3.15
C GLU A 324 34.72 13.24 -4.19
N ILE A 325 33.90 12.81 -5.15
CA ILE A 325 33.31 13.66 -6.19
C ILE A 325 32.29 14.63 -5.60
N GLY A 326 31.40 14.16 -4.71
CA GLY A 326 30.39 15.00 -4.09
C GLY A 326 29.27 14.27 -3.39
N SER A 327 28.40 15.04 -2.73
CA SER A 327 27.30 14.49 -1.95
C SER A 327 26.05 14.13 -2.78
N ASP A 328 25.81 14.77 -3.94
CA ASP A 328 24.67 14.51 -4.85
C ASP A 328 25.14 13.74 -6.10
N THR A 329 25.90 12.68 -5.88
CA THR A 329 26.44 11.85 -6.96
C THR A 329 25.65 10.57 -7.20
N LEU A 330 24.63 10.29 -6.38
CA LEU A 330 23.72 9.16 -6.60
C LEU A 330 22.30 9.45 -6.13
N ARG A 331 21.33 8.75 -6.73
CA ARG A 331 19.92 8.71 -6.29
C ARG A 331 19.34 7.32 -6.48
N PHE A 332 18.54 6.88 -5.53
CA PHE A 332 17.66 5.73 -5.73
C PHE A 332 16.57 6.09 -6.74
N THR A 333 16.25 5.13 -7.62
CA THR A 333 15.22 5.32 -8.63
C THR A 333 13.94 4.55 -8.28
N THR A 334 12.82 4.98 -8.81
CA THR A 334 11.55 4.23 -8.73
C THR A 334 11.58 2.92 -9.53
N ARG A 335 12.61 2.73 -10.35
CA ARG A 335 12.93 1.50 -11.09
C ARG A 335 13.87 0.57 -10.34
N GLN A 336 14.07 0.81 -9.02
CA GLN A 336 14.84 -0.04 -8.12
C GLN A 336 16.33 -0.10 -8.45
N ASN A 337 16.86 0.90 -9.13
CA ASN A 337 18.29 1.07 -9.46
C ASN A 337 18.88 2.28 -8.72
N ILE A 338 20.18 2.49 -8.85
CA ILE A 338 20.84 3.73 -8.48
C ILE A 338 21.21 4.48 -9.76
N ARG A 339 20.82 5.75 -9.83
CA ARG A 339 21.33 6.67 -10.83
C ARG A 339 22.53 7.40 -10.27
N LEU A 340 23.69 7.20 -10.90
CA LEU A 340 24.89 8.00 -10.67
C LEU A 340 24.76 9.28 -11.48
N ARG A 341 25.04 10.42 -10.88
CA ARG A 341 24.77 11.74 -11.46
C ARG A 341 25.82 12.77 -11.05
N ASN A 342 25.87 13.90 -11.73
CA ASN A 342 26.83 14.96 -11.45
C ASN A 342 28.29 14.44 -11.47
N ILE A 343 28.59 13.51 -12.35
CA ILE A 343 29.91 12.93 -12.51
C ILE A 343 30.72 13.81 -13.46
N PRO A 344 31.84 14.40 -13.00
CA PRO A 344 32.72 15.19 -13.87
C PRO A 344 33.28 14.32 -15.02
N GLU A 345 33.40 14.88 -16.20
CA GLU A 345 33.80 14.13 -17.41
C GLU A 345 35.15 13.42 -17.23
N ASN A 346 36.13 14.06 -16.51
CA ASN A 346 37.42 13.47 -16.22
C ASN A 346 37.40 12.31 -15.23
N ARG A 347 36.28 12.06 -14.50
CA ARG A 347 36.09 10.94 -13.56
C ARG A 347 35.14 9.88 -14.11
N LYS A 348 34.48 10.15 -15.23
CA LYS A 348 33.41 9.29 -15.81
C LYS A 348 33.93 7.89 -16.11
N ALA A 349 35.07 7.77 -16.79
CA ALA A 349 35.62 6.46 -17.15
C ALA A 349 35.95 5.60 -15.91
N GLU A 350 36.43 6.21 -14.82
CA GLU A 350 36.72 5.52 -13.58
C GLU A 350 35.44 5.01 -12.88
N VAL A 351 34.40 5.84 -12.86
CA VAL A 351 33.08 5.47 -12.31
C VAL A 351 32.44 4.35 -13.13
N GLU A 352 32.47 4.44 -14.47
CA GLU A 352 31.97 3.40 -15.36
C GLU A 352 32.70 2.07 -15.20
N ALA A 353 34.02 2.11 -15.06
CA ALA A 353 34.83 0.91 -14.84
C ALA A 353 34.43 0.18 -13.54
N LEU A 354 34.23 0.93 -12.43
CA LEU A 354 33.79 0.33 -11.16
C LEU A 354 32.32 -0.14 -11.23
N ALA A 355 31.43 0.58 -11.92
CA ALA A 355 30.06 0.15 -12.12
C ALA A 355 29.98 -1.17 -12.92
N LYS A 356 30.80 -1.29 -13.96
CA LYS A 356 30.93 -2.51 -14.74
C LYS A 356 31.60 -3.65 -13.97
N GLU A 357 32.63 -3.36 -13.16
CA GLU A 357 33.24 -4.34 -12.28
C GLU A 357 32.25 -4.89 -11.24
N TYR A 358 31.32 -4.05 -10.75
CA TYR A 358 30.28 -4.47 -9.82
C TYR A 358 29.35 -5.54 -10.40
N ASP A 359 28.86 -5.34 -11.64
CA ASP A 359 28.00 -6.31 -12.33
C ASP A 359 28.07 -6.10 -13.84
N ALA A 360 29.08 -6.70 -14.49
CA ALA A 360 29.28 -6.59 -15.93
C ALA A 360 28.08 -7.13 -16.73
N GLU A 361 27.50 -8.25 -16.29
CA GLU A 361 26.35 -8.84 -16.96
C GLU A 361 25.15 -7.88 -16.96
N ALA A 362 24.81 -7.29 -15.80
CA ALA A 362 23.70 -6.36 -15.69
C ALA A 362 23.99 -5.01 -16.40
N PHE A 363 25.24 -4.54 -16.38
CA PHE A 363 25.66 -3.28 -16.97
C PHE A 363 25.64 -3.31 -18.52
N ASP A 364 26.07 -4.42 -19.11
CA ASP A 364 26.17 -4.61 -20.56
C ASP A 364 24.81 -5.09 -21.20
N GLN A 365 23.78 -5.34 -20.40
CA GLN A 365 22.45 -5.73 -20.89
C GLN A 365 21.67 -4.56 -21.52
N PRO A 366 20.78 -4.84 -22.48
CA PRO A 366 19.81 -3.84 -22.94
C PRO A 366 19.03 -3.19 -21.80
N VAL A 367 18.86 -1.87 -21.87
CA VAL A 367 18.26 -1.05 -20.78
C VAL A 367 16.89 -1.59 -20.33
N VAL A 368 16.07 -2.09 -21.24
CA VAL A 368 14.76 -2.67 -20.90
C VAL A 368 14.87 -3.80 -19.86
N LEU A 369 15.93 -4.60 -19.90
CA LEU A 369 16.11 -5.72 -18.96
C LEU A 369 16.48 -5.24 -17.56
N SER A 370 17.28 -4.18 -17.45
CA SER A 370 17.60 -3.54 -16.17
C SER A 370 16.43 -2.71 -15.61
N ASN A 371 15.46 -2.38 -16.46
CA ASN A 371 14.26 -1.59 -16.12
C ASN A 371 13.03 -2.43 -15.78
N ILE A 372 13.12 -3.76 -15.73
CA ILE A 372 12.01 -4.59 -15.23
C ILE A 372 11.84 -4.34 -13.74
N VAL A 373 10.67 -3.82 -13.35
CA VAL A 373 10.32 -3.49 -11.96
C VAL A 373 9.49 -4.60 -11.35
N THR A 374 9.83 -5.01 -10.11
CA THR A 374 9.03 -6.02 -9.40
C THR A 374 8.85 -5.67 -7.94
N CYS A 375 7.70 -6.03 -7.37
CA CYS A 375 7.55 -5.99 -5.91
C CYS A 375 8.28 -7.18 -5.26
N THR A 376 8.39 -7.18 -3.93
CA THR A 376 9.02 -8.31 -3.20
C THR A 376 8.27 -9.63 -3.35
N GLY A 377 6.99 -9.60 -3.76
CA GLY A 377 6.19 -10.82 -3.99
C GLY A 377 6.00 -11.70 -2.77
N ALA A 378 5.62 -12.96 -3.00
CA ALA A 378 5.44 -13.96 -1.95
C ALA A 378 6.76 -14.41 -1.30
N ASP A 379 7.89 -13.98 -1.81
CA ASP A 379 9.22 -14.25 -1.26
C ASP A 379 9.37 -13.70 0.18
N THR A 380 9.10 -12.42 0.38
CA THR A 380 9.22 -11.78 1.70
C THR A 380 7.94 -11.10 2.19
N CYS A 381 6.97 -10.82 1.31
CA CYS A 381 5.75 -10.12 1.66
C CYS A 381 4.66 -11.07 2.15
N ARG A 382 4.12 -10.85 3.36
CA ARG A 382 2.98 -11.61 3.91
C ARG A 382 1.72 -11.59 3.05
N LEU A 383 1.54 -10.59 2.18
CA LEU A 383 0.36 -10.44 1.32
C LEU A 383 0.58 -11.00 -0.09
N GLY A 384 1.81 -11.34 -0.44
CA GLY A 384 2.16 -11.88 -1.75
C GLY A 384 1.37 -13.15 -2.06
N ILE A 385 0.92 -13.27 -3.30
CA ILE A 385 0.28 -14.47 -3.85
C ILE A 385 1.32 -15.26 -4.67
N CYS A 386 1.96 -14.55 -5.63
CA CYS A 386 2.93 -15.13 -6.55
C CYS A 386 4.34 -14.61 -6.26
N LEU A 387 5.35 -15.36 -6.68
CA LEU A 387 6.78 -15.03 -6.62
C LEU A 387 7.15 -14.09 -7.78
N SER A 388 6.84 -12.80 -7.61
CA SER A 388 7.03 -11.81 -8.69
C SER A 388 8.48 -11.66 -9.13
N LYS A 389 9.48 -11.82 -8.25
CA LYS A 389 10.90 -11.82 -8.62
C LYS A 389 11.27 -13.03 -9.44
N GLY A 390 10.69 -14.21 -9.14
CA GLY A 390 10.86 -15.42 -9.95
C GLY A 390 10.36 -15.22 -11.36
N LEU A 391 9.14 -14.66 -11.55
CA LEU A 391 8.63 -14.34 -12.87
C LEU A 391 9.50 -13.30 -13.59
N ALA A 392 9.96 -12.25 -12.90
CA ALA A 392 10.84 -11.25 -13.50
C ALA A 392 12.17 -11.87 -13.98
N ASN A 393 12.75 -12.82 -13.21
CA ASN A 393 13.90 -13.61 -13.64
C ASN A 393 13.61 -14.43 -14.90
N ALA A 394 12.42 -15.05 -14.98
CA ALA A 394 12.04 -15.86 -16.13
C ALA A 394 11.83 -14.99 -17.40
N ILE A 395 11.21 -13.81 -17.26
CA ILE A 395 11.08 -12.84 -18.37
C ILE A 395 12.47 -12.36 -18.82
N PHE A 396 13.33 -11.95 -17.87
CA PHE A 396 14.70 -11.53 -18.15
C PHE A 396 15.46 -12.61 -18.95
N ALA A 397 15.43 -13.84 -18.47
CA ALA A 397 16.13 -14.95 -19.12
C ALA A 397 15.55 -15.28 -20.51
N ALA A 398 14.22 -15.21 -20.68
CA ALA A 398 13.57 -15.49 -21.96
C ALA A 398 13.90 -14.43 -23.01
N LEU A 399 13.84 -13.15 -22.63
CA LEU A 399 14.21 -12.04 -23.53
C LEU A 399 15.71 -12.07 -23.87
N GLY A 400 16.60 -12.27 -22.88
CA GLY A 400 18.04 -12.32 -23.10
C GLY A 400 18.47 -13.49 -24.03
N LYS A 401 17.71 -14.61 -24.04
CA LYS A 401 17.96 -15.76 -24.91
C LYS A 401 17.22 -15.71 -26.25
N SER A 402 16.34 -14.74 -26.46
CA SER A 402 15.44 -14.69 -27.62
C SER A 402 16.15 -14.41 -28.94
N GLY A 403 17.33 -13.79 -28.92
CA GLY A 403 18.02 -13.29 -30.11
C GLY A 403 17.34 -12.08 -30.78
N LEU A 404 16.34 -11.47 -30.12
CA LEU A 404 15.63 -10.30 -30.62
C LEU A 404 16.45 -9.02 -30.36
N ASP A 405 16.29 -8.02 -31.23
CA ASP A 405 16.89 -6.70 -31.01
C ASP A 405 16.13 -5.94 -29.92
N LEU A 406 16.59 -6.06 -28.69
CA LEU A 406 15.97 -5.42 -27.54
C LEU A 406 16.30 -3.92 -27.42
N SER A 407 17.20 -3.37 -28.23
CA SER A 407 17.48 -1.93 -28.24
C SER A 407 16.28 -1.09 -28.66
N LEU A 408 15.36 -1.69 -29.42
CA LEU A 408 14.07 -1.09 -29.79
C LEU A 408 13.10 -0.88 -28.60
N LEU A 409 13.42 -1.46 -27.43
CA LEU A 409 12.62 -1.42 -26.21
C LEU A 409 13.23 -0.53 -25.13
N ASP A 410 14.25 0.25 -25.40
CA ASP A 410 15.09 0.93 -24.40
C ASP A 410 14.31 1.73 -23.35
N ASP A 411 13.24 2.40 -23.74
CA ASP A 411 12.39 3.22 -22.85
C ASP A 411 11.21 2.44 -22.25
N ALA A 412 11.03 1.17 -22.61
CA ALA A 412 9.89 0.36 -22.19
C ALA A 412 9.86 0.11 -20.66
N ARG A 413 8.67 0.20 -20.10
CA ARG A 413 8.38 -0.13 -18.69
C ARG A 413 7.68 -1.48 -18.61
N ILE A 414 8.36 -2.49 -18.05
CA ILE A 414 7.80 -3.80 -17.76
C ILE A 414 7.71 -3.96 -16.24
N ASN A 415 6.49 -4.05 -15.70
CA ASN A 415 6.29 -4.07 -14.26
C ASN A 415 5.53 -5.32 -13.80
N VAL A 416 6.04 -5.97 -12.74
CA VAL A 416 5.47 -7.20 -12.18
C VAL A 416 5.04 -6.98 -10.73
N THR A 417 3.88 -7.47 -10.34
CA THR A 417 3.45 -7.50 -8.94
C THR A 417 2.81 -8.83 -8.57
N GLY A 418 3.17 -9.37 -7.42
CA GLY A 418 2.74 -10.70 -6.97
C GLY A 418 1.31 -10.76 -6.41
N CYS A 419 0.54 -9.65 -6.39
CA CYS A 419 -0.84 -9.64 -5.88
C CYS A 419 -1.57 -8.33 -6.25
N PRO A 420 -2.92 -8.24 -6.06
CA PRO A 420 -3.73 -7.06 -6.38
C PRO A 420 -3.43 -5.78 -5.60
N ASN A 421 -2.43 -5.76 -4.71
CA ASN A 421 -2.00 -4.52 -4.04
C ASN A 421 -1.22 -3.56 -4.95
N LEU A 422 -0.77 -4.02 -6.13
CA LEU A 422 -0.13 -3.25 -7.19
C LEU A 422 1.12 -2.47 -6.71
N CYS A 423 1.94 -3.07 -5.85
CA CYS A 423 3.13 -2.41 -5.30
C CYS A 423 4.20 -2.15 -6.38
N GLY A 424 4.33 -3.04 -7.38
CA GLY A 424 5.19 -2.86 -8.56
C GLY A 424 4.60 -1.93 -9.62
N GLN A 425 3.39 -1.40 -9.41
CA GLN A 425 2.71 -0.43 -10.27
C GLN A 425 2.50 -0.90 -11.74
N PRO A 426 2.04 -2.14 -11.98
CA PRO A 426 1.91 -2.71 -13.32
C PRO A 426 0.87 -2.01 -14.20
N LEU A 427 -0.08 -1.27 -13.62
CA LEU A 427 -1.04 -0.48 -14.37
C LEU A 427 -0.50 0.91 -14.77
N TRP A 428 0.76 1.20 -14.40
CA TRP A 428 1.49 2.43 -14.74
C TRP A 428 2.76 2.11 -15.52
N SER A 429 2.64 1.15 -16.46
CA SER A 429 3.71 0.67 -17.31
C SER A 429 3.19 0.34 -18.70
N ASP A 430 4.09 0.20 -19.66
CA ASP A 430 3.73 -0.22 -21.02
C ASP A 430 3.22 -1.65 -21.02
N LEU A 431 3.86 -2.52 -20.23
CA LEU A 431 3.47 -3.92 -20.03
C LEU A 431 3.49 -4.26 -18.54
N GLY A 432 2.36 -4.66 -17.99
CA GLY A 432 2.17 -4.93 -16.57
C GLY A 432 1.60 -6.31 -16.26
N PHE A 433 2.06 -6.92 -15.15
CA PHE A 433 1.62 -8.24 -14.71
C PHE A 433 1.16 -8.21 -13.25
N VAL A 434 -0.06 -8.70 -13.00
CA VAL A 434 -0.67 -8.77 -11.66
C VAL A 434 -0.94 -10.21 -11.26
N GLY A 435 -0.25 -10.69 -10.23
CA GLY A 435 -0.37 -12.05 -9.73
C GLY A 435 -1.76 -12.38 -9.21
N LYS A 436 -2.25 -13.56 -9.59
CA LYS A 436 -3.54 -14.16 -9.24
C LYS A 436 -3.40 -15.64 -8.96
N VAL A 437 -4.45 -16.23 -8.45
CA VAL A 437 -4.64 -17.68 -8.37
C VAL A 437 -5.75 -18.06 -9.33
N LEU A 438 -5.52 -19.03 -10.17
CA LEU A 438 -6.54 -19.71 -10.96
C LEU A 438 -6.59 -21.19 -10.60
N HIS A 439 -7.62 -21.87 -11.06
CA HIS A 439 -7.86 -23.28 -10.78
C HIS A 439 -8.28 -24.02 -12.05
N THR A 440 -7.75 -25.23 -12.21
CA THR A 440 -8.30 -26.31 -13.01
C THR A 440 -8.73 -27.40 -12.04
N ASP A 441 -8.09 -28.57 -12.07
CA ASP A 441 -8.11 -29.60 -11.02
C ASP A 441 -7.29 -29.21 -9.79
N HIS A 442 -6.23 -28.41 -9.99
CA HIS A 442 -5.37 -27.85 -8.94
C HIS A 442 -5.27 -26.32 -9.04
N ALA A 443 -4.89 -25.67 -7.94
CA ALA A 443 -4.56 -24.27 -7.94
C ALA A 443 -3.23 -24.01 -8.64
N TYR A 444 -3.16 -22.96 -9.46
CA TYR A 444 -1.93 -22.57 -10.14
C TYR A 444 -1.70 -21.06 -10.11
N PRO A 445 -0.42 -20.61 -10.16
CA PRO A 445 -0.09 -19.20 -10.23
C PRO A 445 -0.39 -18.66 -11.63
N ALA A 446 -1.01 -17.49 -11.69
CA ALA A 446 -1.38 -16.83 -12.93
C ALA A 446 -1.13 -15.33 -12.84
N TYR A 447 -1.05 -14.68 -14.00
CA TYR A 447 -0.89 -13.23 -14.07
C TYR A 447 -1.91 -12.61 -15.02
N GLN A 448 -2.62 -11.59 -14.53
CA GLN A 448 -3.40 -10.71 -15.38
C GLN A 448 -2.46 -9.73 -16.07
N ILE A 449 -2.60 -9.60 -17.38
CA ILE A 449 -1.76 -8.78 -18.24
C ILE A 449 -2.43 -7.45 -18.48
N TYR A 450 -1.66 -6.37 -18.38
CA TYR A 450 -2.09 -5.00 -18.64
C TYR A 450 -1.14 -4.34 -19.63
N VAL A 451 -1.67 -3.55 -20.58
CA VAL A 451 -0.88 -2.88 -21.62
C VAL A 451 -1.29 -1.43 -21.80
N GLY A 452 -0.34 -0.58 -22.20
CA GLY A 452 -0.62 0.73 -22.77
C GLY A 452 -1.00 1.82 -21.78
N ALA A 453 -0.33 1.94 -20.61
CA ALA A 453 -0.44 3.13 -19.78
C ALA A 453 0.08 4.37 -20.52
N ASP A 454 -0.56 5.54 -20.29
CA ASP A 454 0.02 6.83 -20.66
C ASP A 454 0.42 7.59 -19.39
N TYR A 455 1.71 7.85 -19.24
CA TYR A 455 2.35 8.58 -18.16
C TYR A 455 3.13 9.80 -18.64
N VAL A 456 3.02 10.09 -19.94
CA VAL A 456 3.72 11.21 -20.60
C VAL A 456 2.76 12.38 -20.79
N ASN A 457 1.69 12.20 -21.54
CA ASN A 457 0.78 13.27 -21.95
C ASN A 457 -0.42 13.40 -21.00
N GLU A 458 -1.44 12.57 -21.23
CA GLU A 458 -2.62 12.49 -20.38
C GLU A 458 -2.54 11.22 -19.52
N PRO A 459 -2.58 11.36 -18.19
CA PRO A 459 -2.49 10.21 -17.30
C PRO A 459 -3.58 9.18 -17.60
N LYS A 460 -3.18 7.97 -18.08
CA LYS A 460 -4.10 6.86 -18.36
C LYS A 460 -3.52 5.56 -17.83
N LEU A 461 -4.34 4.77 -17.15
CA LEU A 461 -3.95 3.42 -16.69
C LEU A 461 -3.91 2.44 -17.84
N ALA A 462 -3.00 1.47 -17.77
CA ALA A 462 -2.97 0.31 -18.66
C ALA A 462 -4.28 -0.49 -18.59
N GLU A 463 -4.66 -1.07 -19.73
CA GLU A 463 -5.87 -1.85 -19.90
C GLU A 463 -5.56 -3.36 -19.89
N SER A 464 -6.50 -4.17 -19.39
CA SER A 464 -6.31 -5.62 -19.30
C SER A 464 -6.55 -6.28 -20.65
N VAL A 465 -5.64 -7.17 -21.07
CA VAL A 465 -5.73 -7.93 -22.32
C VAL A 465 -5.87 -9.45 -22.10
N GLY A 466 -5.90 -9.90 -20.85
CA GLY A 466 -6.11 -11.32 -20.54
C GLY A 466 -5.47 -11.76 -19.24
N THR A 467 -5.62 -13.03 -18.90
CA THR A 467 -4.97 -13.69 -17.77
C THR A 467 -4.42 -15.01 -18.25
N ILE A 468 -3.15 -15.30 -17.96
CA ILE A 468 -2.48 -16.54 -18.36
C ILE A 468 -1.73 -17.16 -17.16
N ALA A 469 -1.43 -18.45 -17.23
CA ALA A 469 -0.60 -19.12 -16.23
C ALA A 469 0.79 -18.45 -16.15
N ALA A 470 1.36 -18.36 -14.94
CA ALA A 470 2.71 -17.81 -14.73
C ALA A 470 3.76 -18.50 -15.64
N TYR A 471 3.63 -19.79 -15.82
CA TYR A 471 4.49 -20.60 -16.68
C TYR A 471 4.58 -20.09 -18.12
N ASN A 472 3.47 -19.55 -18.67
CA ASN A 472 3.37 -19.10 -20.04
C ASN A 472 3.82 -17.64 -20.25
N VAL A 473 3.93 -16.83 -19.16
CA VAL A 473 4.24 -15.39 -19.27
C VAL A 473 5.54 -15.09 -20.03
N PRO A 474 6.67 -15.80 -19.80
CA PRO A 474 7.91 -15.51 -20.55
C PRO A 474 7.76 -15.72 -22.06
N ARG A 475 7.03 -16.77 -22.48
CA ARG A 475 6.74 -17.04 -23.91
C ARG A 475 5.86 -15.95 -24.52
N PHE A 476 4.81 -15.56 -23.80
CA PHE A 476 3.94 -14.46 -24.19
C PHE A 476 4.75 -13.17 -24.42
N VAL A 477 5.66 -12.81 -23.51
CA VAL A 477 6.49 -11.60 -23.63
C VAL A 477 7.40 -11.66 -24.87
N VAL A 478 8.04 -12.80 -25.12
CA VAL A 478 8.89 -12.96 -26.32
C VAL A 478 8.07 -12.81 -27.60
N ASP A 479 6.89 -13.47 -27.68
CA ASP A 479 6.01 -13.35 -28.86
C ASP A 479 5.51 -11.92 -29.07
N LEU A 480 5.19 -11.22 -27.99
CA LEU A 480 4.73 -9.82 -28.02
C LEU A 480 5.84 -8.89 -28.54
N VAL A 481 7.07 -9.06 -28.03
CA VAL A 481 8.24 -8.28 -28.48
C VAL A 481 8.56 -8.58 -29.94
N LYS A 482 8.54 -9.85 -30.35
CA LYS A 482 8.72 -10.23 -31.75
C LYS A 482 7.70 -9.55 -32.66
N ARG A 483 6.41 -9.57 -32.27
CA ARG A 483 5.34 -8.89 -33.00
C ARG A 483 5.58 -7.38 -33.13
N PHE A 484 6.04 -6.74 -32.03
CA PHE A 484 6.40 -5.32 -32.04
C PHE A 484 7.54 -5.02 -33.04
N ILE A 485 8.60 -5.84 -33.04
CA ILE A 485 9.73 -5.70 -33.93
C ILE A 485 9.27 -5.79 -35.39
N ASP A 486 8.40 -6.76 -35.75
CA ASP A 486 7.82 -6.90 -37.06
C ASP A 486 7.05 -5.63 -37.49
N VAL A 487 6.21 -5.09 -36.57
CA VAL A 487 5.44 -3.86 -36.82
C VAL A 487 6.35 -2.63 -36.95
N THR A 488 7.39 -2.54 -36.11
CA THR A 488 8.36 -1.43 -36.14
C THR A 488 9.16 -1.43 -37.42
N GLY A 489 9.54 -2.60 -37.95
CA GLY A 489 10.18 -2.73 -39.28
C GLY A 489 9.30 -2.18 -40.38
N ILE A 490 8.01 -2.46 -40.38
CA ILE A 490 7.03 -1.91 -41.31
C ILE A 490 6.92 -0.38 -41.16
N ALA A 491 6.80 0.12 -39.94
CA ALA A 491 6.70 1.55 -39.64
C ALA A 491 7.93 2.31 -40.11
N ALA A 492 9.14 1.75 -39.93
CA ALA A 492 10.39 2.35 -40.39
C ALA A 492 10.45 2.48 -41.92
N THR A 493 9.93 1.50 -42.67
CA THR A 493 9.85 1.59 -44.16
C THR A 493 8.91 2.70 -44.59
N LEU A 494 7.98 3.13 -43.73
CA LEU A 494 7.05 4.25 -43.94
C LEU A 494 7.57 5.57 -43.38
N GLY A 495 8.82 5.62 -42.86
CA GLY A 495 9.45 6.82 -42.31
C GLY A 495 8.92 7.20 -40.91
N SER A 496 8.27 6.27 -40.20
CA SER A 496 7.73 6.50 -38.85
C SER A 496 8.59 5.80 -37.79
N LYS A 497 8.85 6.49 -36.65
CA LYS A 497 9.47 5.90 -35.45
C LYS A 497 8.37 5.56 -34.46
N LEU A 498 8.21 4.28 -34.14
CA LEU A 498 7.20 3.79 -33.20
C LEU A 498 7.87 3.23 -31.94
N SER A 499 7.52 3.73 -30.77
CA SER A 499 7.97 3.16 -29.50
C SER A 499 7.04 2.02 -29.05
N PHE A 500 7.57 1.09 -28.23
CA PHE A 500 6.82 -0.04 -27.70
C PHE A 500 5.57 0.42 -26.91
N GLY A 501 5.72 1.43 -26.05
CA GLY A 501 4.60 1.99 -25.30
C GLY A 501 3.55 2.65 -26.20
N ALA A 502 3.97 3.39 -27.23
CA ALA A 502 3.05 4.01 -28.19
C ALA A 502 2.26 2.96 -28.98
N TRP A 503 2.92 1.88 -29.38
CA TRP A 503 2.25 0.76 -30.04
C TRP A 503 1.22 0.10 -29.13
N LEU A 504 1.58 -0.22 -27.88
CA LEU A 504 0.67 -0.85 -26.93
C LEU A 504 -0.50 0.05 -26.50
N ARG A 505 -0.39 1.37 -26.65
CA ARG A 505 -1.51 2.31 -26.45
C ARG A 505 -2.49 2.32 -27.64
N SER A 506 -2.04 1.91 -28.81
CA SER A 506 -2.90 1.85 -30.01
C SER A 506 -3.88 0.68 -29.94
N GLU A 507 -5.03 0.81 -30.61
CA GLU A 507 -6.00 -0.29 -30.72
C GLU A 507 -5.40 -1.54 -31.40
N ALA A 508 -4.52 -1.35 -32.39
CA ALA A 508 -3.84 -2.46 -33.08
C ALA A 508 -2.89 -3.19 -32.12
N GLY A 509 -2.08 -2.48 -31.33
CA GLY A 509 -1.16 -3.07 -30.37
C GLY A 509 -1.88 -3.81 -29.25
N LYS A 510 -3.00 -3.27 -28.76
CA LYS A 510 -3.85 -3.96 -27.77
C LYS A 510 -4.45 -5.24 -28.36
N ALA A 511 -5.00 -5.18 -29.58
CA ALA A 511 -5.56 -6.33 -30.25
C ALA A 511 -4.51 -7.43 -30.52
N ASP A 512 -3.30 -7.06 -30.91
CA ASP A 512 -2.18 -8.00 -31.06
C ASP A 512 -1.82 -8.65 -29.70
N ALA A 513 -1.70 -7.85 -28.63
CA ALA A 513 -1.41 -8.36 -27.29
C ALA A 513 -2.51 -9.33 -26.78
N GLU A 514 -3.77 -8.99 -27.02
CA GLU A 514 -4.92 -9.84 -26.65
C GLU A 514 -4.92 -11.15 -27.45
N ALA A 515 -4.69 -11.08 -28.78
CA ALA A 515 -4.62 -12.25 -29.65
C ALA A 515 -3.47 -13.19 -29.27
N ILE A 516 -2.32 -12.63 -28.85
CA ILE A 516 -1.19 -13.42 -28.37
C ILE A 516 -1.53 -14.05 -26.99
N ALA A 517 -2.13 -13.30 -26.06
CA ALA A 517 -2.51 -13.79 -24.74
C ALA A 517 -3.49 -14.98 -24.84
N ARG A 518 -4.46 -14.93 -25.75
CA ARG A 518 -5.42 -16.03 -25.99
C ARG A 518 -4.76 -17.36 -26.36
N ARG A 519 -3.57 -17.37 -26.97
CA ARG A 519 -2.85 -18.60 -27.30
C ARG A 519 -2.30 -19.33 -26.07
N TYR A 520 -2.24 -18.65 -24.94
CA TYR A 520 -1.62 -19.08 -23.69
C TYR A 520 -2.59 -19.23 -22.54
N THR A 521 -3.92 -19.15 -22.79
CA THR A 521 -4.96 -19.28 -21.75
C THR A 521 -5.09 -20.69 -21.21
N ASP A 522 -5.02 -21.67 -22.08
CA ASP A 522 -5.26 -23.07 -21.72
C ASP A 522 -4.00 -23.71 -21.16
N ILE A 523 -4.16 -24.49 -20.11
CA ILE A 523 -3.10 -25.31 -19.51
C ILE A 523 -3.60 -26.74 -19.36
N PRO A 524 -2.70 -27.76 -19.47
CA PRO A 524 -3.04 -29.14 -19.21
C PRO A 524 -3.46 -29.35 -17.74
N LEU A 525 -4.15 -30.47 -17.45
CA LEU A 525 -4.43 -30.88 -16.08
C LEU A 525 -3.13 -31.27 -15.36
N PHE A 526 -3.14 -31.24 -14.04
CA PHE A 526 -1.94 -31.47 -13.20
C PHE A 526 -1.24 -32.81 -13.50
N GLU A 527 -2.02 -33.89 -13.73
CA GLU A 527 -1.48 -35.20 -14.03
C GLU A 527 -0.87 -35.29 -15.43
N ASP A 528 -1.30 -34.44 -16.37
CA ASP A 528 -0.81 -34.43 -17.75
C ASP A 528 0.50 -33.62 -17.88
N ASP A 529 0.58 -32.47 -17.21
CA ASP A 529 1.79 -31.63 -17.11
C ASP A 529 1.79 -30.78 -15.81
N LYS A 530 2.76 -31.06 -14.95
CA LYS A 530 2.89 -30.36 -13.64
C LYS A 530 3.51 -28.99 -13.73
N ASN A 531 4.23 -28.65 -14.80
CA ASN A 531 4.99 -27.40 -14.90
C ASN A 531 4.15 -26.13 -14.67
N PRO A 532 2.93 -25.98 -15.21
CA PRO A 532 2.10 -24.79 -14.98
C PRO A 532 1.68 -24.57 -13.52
N TYR A 533 1.80 -25.60 -12.68
CA TYR A 533 1.38 -25.60 -11.29
C TYR A 533 2.48 -25.23 -10.29
N PHE A 534 3.66 -24.84 -10.81
CA PHE A 534 4.75 -24.30 -10.02
C PHE A 534 4.87 -22.80 -10.28
N ASP A 535 5.18 -22.04 -9.25
CA ASP A 535 5.54 -20.64 -9.44
C ASP A 535 7.02 -20.52 -9.82
N TRP A 536 7.36 -19.51 -10.58
CA TRP A 536 8.75 -19.29 -11.00
C TRP A 536 9.66 -19.06 -9.79
N GLY A 537 10.67 -19.94 -9.65
CA GLY A 537 11.59 -19.92 -8.51
C GLY A 537 11.12 -20.73 -7.30
N SER A 538 10.04 -21.52 -7.44
CA SER A 538 9.60 -22.50 -6.43
C SER A 538 9.88 -23.92 -6.92
N GLU A 539 10.33 -24.76 -6.00
CA GLU A 539 10.44 -26.21 -6.19
C GLU A 539 9.20 -26.98 -5.70
N GLU A 540 8.26 -26.26 -5.05
CA GLU A 540 7.03 -26.84 -4.53
C GLU A 540 5.84 -26.50 -5.43
N VAL A 541 4.87 -27.42 -5.51
CA VAL A 541 3.58 -27.18 -6.15
C VAL A 541 2.93 -25.95 -5.49
N PHE A 542 2.39 -25.11 -6.33
CA PHE A 542 1.83 -23.82 -5.88
C PHE A 542 0.74 -23.98 -4.83
N LYS A 543 0.90 -23.26 -3.73
CA LYS A 543 -0.08 -23.18 -2.64
C LYS A 543 -0.13 -21.76 -2.11
N VAL A 544 -1.34 -21.25 -1.89
CA VAL A 544 -1.54 -19.95 -1.22
C VAL A 544 -1.54 -20.17 0.30
N THR A 545 -0.36 -20.41 0.86
CA THR A 545 -0.17 -20.65 2.30
C THR A 545 0.45 -19.47 2.99
N GLN A 546 0.35 -19.42 4.33
CA GLN A 546 1.03 -18.44 5.20
C GLN A 546 0.75 -16.94 4.89
N ARG A 547 -0.40 -16.61 4.27
CA ARG A 547 -0.78 -15.20 4.12
C ARG A 547 -1.13 -14.61 5.48
N GLY A 548 -0.35 -13.61 5.89
CA GLY A 548 -0.59 -12.87 7.12
C GLY A 548 -1.67 -11.78 6.97
N LYS A 549 -2.07 -11.18 8.10
CA LYS A 549 -2.91 -9.99 8.08
C LYS A 549 -2.12 -8.80 7.51
N PRO A 550 -2.79 -7.86 6.79
CA PRO A 550 -2.13 -6.67 6.24
C PRO A 550 -1.48 -5.83 7.34
N GLU A 551 -0.18 -5.60 7.26
CA GLU A 551 0.54 -4.68 8.14
C GLU A 551 0.52 -3.24 7.65
N CYS A 552 0.50 -3.05 6.34
CA CYS A 552 0.58 -1.73 5.70
C CYS A 552 -0.61 -0.80 5.98
N SER A 553 -1.59 -1.23 6.76
CA SER A 553 -2.73 -0.44 7.24
C SER A 553 -2.70 -0.21 8.75
N ALA A 554 -1.69 -0.67 9.46
CA ALA A 554 -1.55 -0.42 10.90
C ALA A 554 -1.27 1.07 11.18
N GLY A 555 -1.73 1.55 12.32
CA GLY A 555 -1.54 2.91 12.77
C GLY A 555 -2.13 3.11 14.17
N LEU A 556 -1.92 4.29 14.75
CA LEU A 556 -2.35 4.61 16.13
C LEU A 556 -3.86 4.41 16.37
N PHE A 557 -4.69 4.56 15.33
CA PHE A 557 -6.12 4.24 15.45
C PHE A 557 -6.42 2.75 15.71
N ASP A 558 -5.46 1.84 15.50
CA ASP A 558 -5.62 0.45 15.90
C ASP A 558 -5.61 0.31 17.42
N MET A 559 -5.14 1.33 18.17
CA MET A 559 -5.21 1.39 19.64
C MET A 559 -6.65 1.35 20.16
N ILE A 560 -7.62 1.89 19.42
CA ILE A 560 -9.05 1.74 19.78
C ILE A 560 -9.42 0.26 19.91
N THR A 561 -8.96 -0.57 18.97
CA THR A 561 -9.20 -2.02 19.02
C THR A 561 -8.41 -2.67 20.15
N VAL A 562 -7.17 -2.26 20.37
CA VAL A 562 -6.32 -2.76 21.46
C VAL A 562 -6.95 -2.48 22.81
N ASP A 563 -7.40 -1.24 23.03
CA ASP A 563 -8.02 -0.86 24.30
C ASP A 563 -9.37 -1.57 24.51
N ASN A 564 -10.17 -1.71 23.44
CA ASN A 564 -11.43 -2.47 23.53
C ASN A 564 -11.19 -3.95 23.88
N ASP A 565 -10.18 -4.58 23.27
CA ASP A 565 -9.81 -5.97 23.57
C ASP A 565 -9.27 -6.07 25.03
N SER A 566 -8.44 -5.10 25.45
CA SER A 566 -7.90 -5.02 26.81
C SER A 566 -9.02 -4.83 27.87
N ILE A 567 -10.03 -4.00 27.58
CA ILE A 567 -11.22 -3.87 28.42
C ILE A 567 -11.90 -5.23 28.59
N ASN A 568 -12.15 -5.94 27.49
CA ASN A 568 -12.82 -7.23 27.53
C ASN A 568 -12.02 -8.29 28.29
N ASP A 569 -10.70 -8.29 28.16
CA ASP A 569 -9.83 -9.21 28.90
C ASP A 569 -9.74 -8.90 30.40
N ALA A 570 -9.84 -7.63 30.78
CA ALA A 570 -9.78 -7.16 32.16
C ALA A 570 -11.12 -7.26 32.93
N ARG A 571 -12.26 -7.33 32.21
CA ARG A 571 -13.60 -7.42 32.82
C ARG A 571 -13.68 -8.56 33.81
N GLY A 572 -14.19 -8.23 35.04
CA GLY A 572 -14.33 -9.17 36.14
C GLY A 572 -13.01 -9.63 36.78
N LYS A 573 -11.86 -9.10 36.38
CA LYS A 573 -10.53 -9.46 36.89
C LYS A 573 -9.77 -8.26 37.48
N ASP A 574 -9.73 -7.16 36.72
CA ASP A 574 -8.95 -5.96 37.05
C ASP A 574 -9.75 -4.69 36.71
N ASN A 575 -10.39 -4.13 37.73
CA ASN A 575 -11.22 -2.93 37.56
C ASN A 575 -10.41 -1.69 37.17
N TYR A 576 -9.15 -1.56 37.66
CA TYR A 576 -8.28 -0.46 37.23
C TYR A 576 -7.95 -0.52 35.75
N ALA A 577 -7.57 -1.70 35.26
CA ALA A 577 -7.30 -1.88 33.82
C ALA A 577 -8.54 -1.57 32.96
N VAL A 578 -9.74 -1.95 33.40
CA VAL A 578 -11.00 -1.57 32.71
C VAL A 578 -11.14 -0.06 32.63
N ILE A 579 -10.96 0.67 33.76
CA ILE A 579 -11.08 2.14 33.81
C ILE A 579 -10.00 2.79 32.96
N PHE A 580 -8.75 2.34 33.02
CA PHE A 580 -7.62 2.90 32.30
C PHE A 580 -7.81 2.75 30.79
N HIS A 581 -8.10 1.53 30.30
CA HIS A 581 -8.27 1.28 28.88
C HIS A 581 -9.53 1.95 28.32
N ALA A 582 -10.62 2.03 29.08
CA ALA A 582 -11.79 2.80 28.71
C ALA A 582 -11.46 4.29 28.56
N SER A 583 -10.70 4.86 29.48
CA SER A 583 -10.29 6.27 29.43
C SER A 583 -9.34 6.56 28.26
N ARG A 584 -8.46 5.62 27.89
CA ARG A 584 -7.50 5.77 26.79
C ARG A 584 -8.12 5.57 25.41
N MET A 585 -9.10 4.68 25.29
CA MET A 585 -9.61 4.12 24.05
C MET A 585 -9.91 5.15 22.95
N LEU A 586 -10.53 6.27 23.30
CA LEU A 586 -10.97 7.28 22.32
C LEU A 586 -10.06 8.50 22.23
N LEU A 587 -9.02 8.64 23.05
CA LEU A 587 -8.11 9.79 23.05
C LEU A 587 -7.46 10.01 21.68
N VAL A 588 -7.11 8.93 21.00
CA VAL A 588 -6.53 8.96 19.66
C VAL A 588 -7.45 9.64 18.62
N THR A 589 -8.75 9.67 18.85
CA THR A 589 -9.71 10.38 17.98
C THR A 589 -9.56 11.91 18.08
N ARG A 590 -8.93 12.39 19.17
CA ARG A 590 -8.61 13.80 19.43
C ARG A 590 -7.13 14.13 19.14
N GLY A 591 -6.40 13.19 18.52
CA GLY A 591 -4.99 13.35 18.22
C GLY A 591 -4.08 13.24 19.45
N LEU A 592 -4.57 12.61 20.54
CA LEU A 592 -3.86 12.49 21.82
C LEU A 592 -3.34 11.06 22.00
N ASP A 593 -2.11 10.93 22.48
CA ASP A 593 -1.48 9.67 22.89
C ASP A 593 -0.61 9.92 24.15
N PRO A 594 -1.24 10.18 25.32
CA PRO A 594 -0.50 10.40 26.55
C PRO A 594 0.34 9.19 26.92
N GLN A 595 1.53 9.42 27.48
CA GLN A 595 2.53 8.38 27.72
C GLN A 595 2.47 7.81 29.15
N ASP A 596 1.69 8.42 30.03
CA ASP A 596 1.49 8.00 31.43
C ASP A 596 0.02 8.00 31.81
N ALA A 597 -0.29 7.31 32.89
CA ALA A 597 -1.67 7.13 33.37
C ALA A 597 -2.33 8.46 33.78
N ALA A 598 -1.58 9.36 34.39
CA ALA A 598 -2.12 10.65 34.85
C ALA A 598 -2.56 11.49 33.63
N GLY A 599 -1.72 11.55 32.61
CA GLY A 599 -2.04 12.21 31.34
C GLY A 599 -3.23 11.60 30.60
N VAL A 600 -3.41 10.26 30.66
CA VAL A 600 -4.60 9.59 30.11
C VAL A 600 -5.88 10.07 30.80
N PHE A 601 -5.89 10.08 32.13
CA PHE A 601 -7.07 10.48 32.90
C PHE A 601 -7.38 11.97 32.77
N ASP A 602 -6.34 12.84 32.76
CA ASP A 602 -6.53 14.28 32.55
C ASP A 602 -7.10 14.58 31.13
N ALA A 603 -6.54 13.96 30.11
CA ALA A 603 -7.05 14.10 28.76
C ALA A 603 -8.47 13.54 28.59
N PHE A 604 -8.78 12.39 29.20
CA PHE A 604 -10.12 11.84 29.15
C PHE A 604 -11.15 12.75 29.86
N LYS A 605 -10.78 13.30 31.01
CA LYS A 605 -11.60 14.28 31.73
C LYS A 605 -11.90 15.50 30.85
N GLU A 606 -10.88 16.13 30.28
CA GLU A 606 -11.00 17.34 29.46
C GLU A 606 -11.82 17.11 28.21
N TYR A 607 -11.43 16.09 27.41
CA TYR A 607 -11.94 15.93 26.04
C TYR A 607 -13.21 15.06 25.94
N PHE A 608 -13.60 14.33 27.01
CA PHE A 608 -14.79 13.49 26.98
C PHE A 608 -15.80 13.80 28.09
N ILE A 609 -15.37 14.06 29.32
CA ILE A 609 -16.29 14.32 30.41
C ILE A 609 -16.69 15.80 30.44
N GLU A 610 -15.73 16.72 30.45
CA GLU A 610 -16.00 18.16 30.44
C GLU A 610 -16.61 18.62 29.13
N ALA A 611 -16.21 18.01 28.02
CA ALA A 611 -16.83 18.20 26.71
C ALA A 611 -18.25 17.61 26.57
N GLY A 612 -18.76 16.90 27.58
CA GLY A 612 -20.14 16.44 27.65
C GLY A 612 -20.45 15.14 26.88
N TYR A 613 -19.43 14.43 26.35
CA TYR A 613 -19.62 13.15 25.66
C TYR A 613 -19.84 11.98 26.62
N ILE A 614 -19.24 12.04 27.80
CA ILE A 614 -19.37 11.06 28.88
C ILE A 614 -19.89 11.77 30.12
N SER A 615 -20.76 11.11 30.88
CA SER A 615 -21.40 11.68 32.05
C SER A 615 -20.39 12.16 33.11
N LYS A 616 -20.64 13.34 33.69
CA LYS A 616 -19.87 13.85 34.85
C LYS A 616 -19.94 12.99 36.09
N SER A 617 -20.88 12.05 36.17
CA SER A 617 -20.98 11.09 37.28
C SER A 617 -19.74 10.20 37.42
N TYR A 618 -18.94 10.04 36.34
CA TYR A 618 -17.70 9.27 36.37
C TYR A 618 -16.47 10.05 36.87
N LEU A 619 -16.57 11.38 37.11
CA LEU A 619 -15.45 12.19 37.57
C LEU A 619 -14.81 11.63 38.87
N PRO A 620 -15.56 11.25 39.92
CA PRO A 620 -14.95 10.70 41.11
C PRO A 620 -14.14 9.42 40.85
N LEU A 621 -14.63 8.55 39.98
CA LEU A 621 -13.95 7.31 39.62
C LEU A 621 -12.62 7.59 38.86
N ILE A 622 -12.61 8.57 37.94
CA ILE A 622 -11.43 8.97 37.17
C ILE A 622 -10.39 9.63 38.09
N GLU A 623 -10.81 10.53 39.01
CA GLU A 623 -9.90 11.18 39.97
C GLU A 623 -9.31 10.16 40.97
N GLN A 624 -10.12 9.19 41.41
CA GLN A 624 -9.63 8.09 42.23
C GLN A 624 -8.61 7.24 41.47
N ALA A 625 -8.91 6.84 40.22
CA ALA A 625 -8.01 6.02 39.42
C ALA A 625 -6.68 6.75 39.11
N LYS A 626 -6.74 8.07 38.93
CA LYS A 626 -5.55 8.91 38.78
C LYS A 626 -4.69 8.97 40.06
N ALA A 627 -5.33 9.07 41.22
CA ALA A 627 -4.64 9.23 42.50
C ALA A 627 -4.07 7.92 43.05
N GLU A 628 -4.82 6.81 42.96
CA GLU A 628 -4.51 5.54 43.61
C GLU A 628 -3.83 4.53 42.67
N GLY A 629 -3.97 4.70 41.37
CA GLY A 629 -3.39 3.80 40.35
C GLY A 629 -3.89 2.36 40.51
N SER A 630 -3.06 1.38 40.16
CA SER A 630 -3.40 -0.06 40.20
C SER A 630 -3.58 -0.61 41.61
N GLU A 631 -3.13 0.11 42.66
CA GLU A 631 -3.26 -0.28 44.06
C GLU A 631 -4.63 0.09 44.68
N GLY A 632 -5.41 0.92 43.95
CA GLY A 632 -6.72 1.37 44.39
C GLY A 632 -7.80 0.27 44.38
N LYS A 633 -8.84 0.46 45.18
CA LYS A 633 -10.01 -0.42 45.21
C LYS A 633 -11.17 0.25 44.48
N TYR A 634 -11.56 -0.29 43.34
CA TYR A 634 -12.58 0.26 42.44
C TYR A 634 -13.85 -0.58 42.46
N ASP A 635 -14.99 0.11 42.46
CA ASP A 635 -16.30 -0.52 42.30
C ASP A 635 -16.43 -1.14 40.90
N ALA A 636 -16.67 -2.44 40.82
CA ALA A 636 -16.75 -3.18 39.58
C ALA A 636 -17.90 -2.70 38.69
N ALA A 637 -19.07 -2.38 39.29
CA ALA A 637 -20.22 -1.93 38.52
C ALA A 637 -19.97 -0.55 37.88
N GLN A 638 -19.26 0.36 38.56
CA GLN A 638 -18.90 1.66 38.02
C GLN A 638 -17.83 1.55 36.91
N ALA A 639 -16.84 0.67 37.09
CA ALA A 639 -15.82 0.42 36.06
C ALA A 639 -16.44 -0.15 34.77
N GLU A 640 -17.33 -1.13 34.91
CA GLU A 640 -18.06 -1.73 33.78
C GLU A 640 -18.98 -0.70 33.09
N ALA A 641 -19.73 0.10 33.89
CA ALA A 641 -20.61 1.13 33.33
C ALA A 641 -19.84 2.21 32.57
N LEU A 642 -18.65 2.62 33.04
CA LEU A 642 -17.77 3.53 32.28
C LEU A 642 -17.32 2.92 30.96
N ALA A 643 -16.84 1.67 30.98
CA ALA A 643 -16.41 0.98 29.79
C ALA A 643 -17.54 0.84 28.76
N ASP A 644 -18.74 0.47 29.20
CA ASP A 644 -19.91 0.37 28.36
C ASP A 644 -20.33 1.73 27.77
N ALA A 645 -20.24 2.81 28.54
CA ALA A 645 -20.53 4.16 28.07
C ALA A 645 -19.53 4.61 26.97
N VAL A 646 -18.24 4.31 27.15
CA VAL A 646 -17.20 4.64 26.16
C VAL A 646 -17.35 3.79 24.88
N ILE A 647 -17.65 2.51 25.02
CA ILE A 647 -17.91 1.61 23.88
C ILE A 647 -19.19 2.04 23.14
N ALA A 648 -20.24 2.46 23.86
CA ALA A 648 -21.45 2.99 23.27
C ALA A 648 -21.16 4.29 22.50
N LEU A 649 -20.39 5.20 23.07
CA LEU A 649 -19.95 6.43 22.41
C LEU A 649 -19.15 6.13 21.12
N TYR A 650 -18.25 5.17 21.17
CA TYR A 650 -17.50 4.74 19.97
C TYR A 650 -18.42 4.27 18.83
N LYS A 651 -19.53 3.61 19.15
CA LYS A 651 -20.50 3.15 18.15
C LYS A 651 -21.23 4.30 17.44
N THR A 652 -21.37 5.47 18.08
CA THR A 652 -21.99 6.67 17.48
C THR A 652 -21.02 7.45 16.59
N MET A 653 -19.72 7.14 16.61
CA MET A 653 -18.71 7.86 15.86
C MET A 653 -18.86 7.65 14.35
N ASP A 654 -18.91 8.74 13.59
CA ASP A 654 -18.90 8.74 12.13
C ASP A 654 -17.49 8.60 11.53
N ASP A 655 -17.38 8.64 10.19
CA ASP A 655 -16.13 8.51 9.47
C ASP A 655 -15.21 9.76 9.65
N SER A 656 -15.76 10.90 10.10
CA SER A 656 -15.03 12.14 10.40
C SER A 656 -14.58 12.23 11.87
N LEU A 657 -14.76 11.16 12.66
CA LEU A 657 -14.46 11.07 14.09
C LEU A 657 -15.34 11.96 14.97
N GLN A 658 -16.50 12.39 14.49
CA GLN A 658 -17.49 13.07 15.28
C GLN A 658 -18.37 12.03 15.99
N PHE A 659 -18.75 12.35 17.23
CA PHE A 659 -19.67 11.53 18.00
C PHE A 659 -21.06 12.15 17.93
N HIS A 660 -22.07 11.32 17.65
CA HIS A 660 -23.47 11.74 17.53
C HIS A 660 -24.27 11.20 18.71
N SER A 661 -25.28 11.94 19.15
CA SER A 661 -26.21 11.40 20.16
C SER A 661 -26.99 10.22 19.56
N PRO A 662 -27.39 9.22 20.36
CA PRO A 662 -28.22 8.10 19.87
C PRO A 662 -29.51 8.55 19.18
N ALA A 663 -30.06 9.75 19.53
CA ALA A 663 -31.24 10.34 18.92
C ALA A 663 -30.94 10.94 17.52
N GLU A 664 -29.72 11.46 17.28
CA GLU A 664 -29.32 12.02 15.99
C GLU A 664 -28.92 10.93 15.00
N ALA A 665 -28.35 9.82 15.46
CA ALA A 665 -27.98 8.68 14.62
C ALA A 665 -29.16 7.99 13.92
N THR A 666 -30.39 8.17 14.43
CA THR A 666 -31.64 7.67 13.81
C THR A 666 -32.29 8.65 12.85
N ALA A 667 -31.87 9.93 12.82
CA ALA A 667 -32.46 10.98 12.00
C ALA A 667 -31.73 11.21 10.65
N GLU A 668 -30.50 10.80 10.50
CA GLU A 668 -29.65 10.99 9.30
C GLU A 668 -29.40 9.70 8.50
N ALA A 669 -30.44 8.89 8.26
CA ALA A 669 -30.39 7.96 7.15
C ALA A 669 -30.82 8.70 5.88
N PRO A 670 -29.93 8.97 4.90
CA PRO A 670 -30.35 9.63 3.67
C PRO A 670 -31.31 8.70 2.92
N LYS A 671 -32.52 9.19 2.67
CA LYS A 671 -33.45 8.62 1.71
C LYS A 671 -32.76 8.70 0.33
N ALA A 672 -32.28 7.57 -0.16
CA ALA A 672 -31.88 7.44 -1.54
C ALA A 672 -33.12 7.57 -2.43
N GLU A 673 -33.29 8.71 -3.07
CA GLU A 673 -34.22 8.86 -4.20
C GLU A 673 -33.75 7.97 -5.35
N ALA A 674 -34.62 7.06 -5.74
CA ALA A 674 -34.41 6.13 -6.83
C ALA A 674 -34.41 6.88 -8.17
N ALA A 675 -33.26 7.03 -8.80
CA ALA A 675 -33.19 7.34 -10.21
C ALA A 675 -33.44 6.06 -11.01
N LYS A 676 -34.49 6.07 -11.81
CA LYS A 676 -34.86 5.00 -12.76
C LYS A 676 -33.83 4.88 -13.86
N PRO A 677 -33.35 3.66 -14.21
CA PRO A 677 -32.57 3.47 -15.43
C PRO A 677 -33.48 3.41 -16.65
N SER A 678 -33.10 4.12 -17.70
CA SER A 678 -33.63 3.98 -19.05
C SER A 678 -33.18 2.67 -19.68
N ALA A 679 -34.08 2.05 -20.41
CA ALA A 679 -33.97 0.74 -21.03
C ALA A 679 -33.11 0.76 -22.32
N GLU A 680 -32.58 -0.40 -22.57
CA GLU A 680 -32.49 -1.22 -23.79
C GLU A 680 -31.06 -1.66 -24.09
N GLU A 681 -30.80 -2.97 -23.93
CA GLU A 681 -30.28 -3.78 -25.02
C GLU A 681 -30.36 -5.30 -24.69
N LYS A 682 -30.57 -6.05 -25.76
CA LYS A 682 -31.15 -7.39 -25.89
C LYS A 682 -30.22 -8.54 -25.45
N LYS A 683 -30.97 -9.59 -25.05
CA LYS A 683 -30.55 -10.97 -24.78
C LYS A 683 -29.76 -11.64 -25.89
N GLU A 684 -28.83 -12.51 -25.50
CA GLU A 684 -28.61 -13.83 -26.10
C GLU A 684 -28.30 -14.85 -25.00
N GLU A 685 -29.05 -15.94 -25.02
CA GLU A 685 -28.90 -17.13 -24.16
C GLU A 685 -27.81 -18.05 -24.68
N PRO A 686 -27.17 -18.84 -23.82
CA PRO A 686 -26.80 -20.20 -24.18
C PRO A 686 -27.47 -21.26 -23.31
N ALA A 687 -27.79 -22.35 -23.95
CA ALA A 687 -28.57 -23.51 -23.56
C ALA A 687 -27.95 -24.41 -22.45
N PRO A 688 -28.68 -25.41 -21.93
CA PRO A 688 -28.58 -25.87 -20.55
C PRO A 688 -27.63 -27.06 -20.36
N ALA A 689 -26.96 -27.13 -19.21
CA ALA A 689 -26.27 -28.33 -18.74
C ALA A 689 -27.05 -29.06 -17.65
N ALA A 690 -26.95 -30.34 -17.71
CA ALA A 690 -27.74 -31.43 -17.13
C ALA A 690 -28.09 -31.34 -15.63
N LYS A 691 -29.30 -31.86 -15.36
CA LYS A 691 -29.92 -32.13 -14.07
C LYS A 691 -29.15 -33.25 -13.31
N ALA A 692 -28.87 -33.00 -12.02
CA ALA A 692 -28.71 -34.07 -11.05
C ALA A 692 -29.93 -34.09 -10.14
N GLU A 693 -30.54 -35.24 -9.98
CA GLU A 693 -31.76 -35.53 -9.23
C GLU A 693 -31.57 -35.38 -7.71
N PRO A 694 -32.63 -35.05 -6.95
CA PRO A 694 -32.58 -34.87 -5.52
C PRO A 694 -32.79 -36.17 -4.76
N GLN A 695 -31.95 -36.46 -3.78
CA GLN A 695 -32.27 -37.44 -2.75
C GLN A 695 -33.10 -36.81 -1.65
N SER A 696 -34.29 -37.33 -1.49
CA SER A 696 -35.24 -37.01 -0.42
C SER A 696 -34.86 -37.78 0.88
N ALA A 697 -34.78 -37.00 1.99
CA ALA A 697 -35.01 -37.56 3.33
C ALA A 697 -35.73 -36.52 4.17
N ASP A 698 -37.00 -36.76 4.36
CA ASP A 698 -37.92 -36.01 5.19
C ASP A 698 -37.72 -36.40 6.66
N SER A 699 -37.16 -35.51 7.49
CA SER A 699 -37.42 -35.48 8.94
C SER A 699 -37.35 -34.02 9.36
N ALA A 700 -38.47 -33.50 9.86
CA ALA A 700 -38.64 -32.09 10.21
C ALA A 700 -37.65 -31.65 11.30
N VAL A 701 -36.49 -31.17 10.87
CA VAL A 701 -35.48 -30.54 11.73
C VAL A 701 -35.96 -29.13 12.05
N LYS A 702 -36.31 -28.85 13.31
CA LYS A 702 -36.77 -27.53 13.73
C LYS A 702 -35.60 -26.58 13.92
N PRO A 703 -35.53 -25.43 13.24
CA PRO A 703 -34.44 -24.49 13.43
C PRO A 703 -34.48 -23.84 14.81
N THR A 704 -33.30 -23.63 15.43
CA THR A 704 -33.14 -22.87 16.69
C THR A 704 -33.36 -21.37 16.40
N ARG A 705 -32.96 -20.91 15.23
CA ARG A 705 -33.14 -19.52 14.76
C ARG A 705 -33.33 -19.49 13.25
N SER A 706 -34.13 -18.51 12.79
CA SER A 706 -34.34 -18.21 11.38
C SER A 706 -33.90 -16.78 11.06
N LYS A 707 -33.32 -16.58 9.85
CA LYS A 707 -32.88 -15.27 9.37
C LYS A 707 -33.19 -15.09 7.89
N ASP A 708 -33.95 -14.07 7.55
CA ASP A 708 -34.17 -13.67 6.16
C ASP A 708 -32.98 -12.83 5.66
N LEU A 709 -32.30 -13.33 4.63
CA LEU A 709 -31.17 -12.67 3.97
C LEU A 709 -31.43 -12.40 2.48
N ARG A 710 -32.69 -12.48 2.06
CA ARG A 710 -33.10 -12.11 0.71
C ARG A 710 -32.89 -10.62 0.47
N GLY A 711 -32.48 -10.24 -0.74
CA GLY A 711 -32.09 -8.88 -1.09
C GLY A 711 -30.71 -8.46 -0.56
N VAL A 712 -30.00 -9.32 0.17
CA VAL A 712 -28.65 -9.03 0.68
C VAL A 712 -27.61 -9.50 -0.34
N LEU A 713 -26.87 -8.55 -0.93
CA LEU A 713 -25.86 -8.85 -1.95
C LEU A 713 -24.63 -9.59 -1.37
N CYS A 714 -24.04 -10.51 -2.16
CA CYS A 714 -22.75 -11.10 -1.85
C CYS A 714 -21.63 -10.03 -1.78
N PRO A 715 -20.71 -10.09 -0.78
CA PRO A 715 -20.50 -11.14 0.23
C PRO A 715 -21.25 -10.93 1.56
N MET A 716 -22.13 -9.93 1.67
CA MET A 716 -22.77 -9.53 2.93
C MET A 716 -23.75 -10.58 3.48
N ASN A 717 -24.40 -11.37 2.63
CA ASN A 717 -25.24 -12.50 3.04
C ASN A 717 -24.43 -13.55 3.81
N PHE A 718 -23.22 -13.92 3.35
CA PHE A 718 -22.33 -14.83 4.10
C PHE A 718 -21.87 -14.20 5.42
N VAL A 719 -21.49 -12.92 5.42
CA VAL A 719 -21.06 -12.21 6.66
C VAL A 719 -22.20 -12.20 7.69
N ARG A 720 -23.44 -11.96 7.28
CA ARG A 720 -24.60 -11.99 8.17
C ARG A 720 -24.90 -13.41 8.67
N THR A 721 -24.82 -14.42 7.80
CA THR A 721 -24.93 -15.83 8.21
C THR A 721 -23.90 -16.18 9.29
N LYS A 722 -22.67 -15.75 9.12
CA LYS A 722 -21.60 -15.96 10.11
C LYS A 722 -21.86 -15.26 11.45
N LEU A 723 -22.39 -14.04 11.42
CA LEU A 723 -22.76 -13.31 12.63
C LEU A 723 -23.88 -14.02 13.39
N GLU A 724 -24.89 -14.54 12.71
CA GLU A 724 -25.96 -15.31 13.34
C GLU A 724 -25.42 -16.62 13.93
N LEU A 725 -24.59 -17.36 13.18
CA LEU A 725 -23.95 -18.58 13.68
C LEU A 725 -23.07 -18.31 14.91
N ALA A 726 -22.38 -17.16 14.99
CA ALA A 726 -21.54 -16.80 16.12
C ALA A 726 -22.35 -16.66 17.44
N THR A 727 -23.62 -16.32 17.36
CA THR A 727 -24.52 -16.16 18.53
C THR A 727 -25.21 -17.45 18.99
N LEU A 728 -25.10 -18.54 18.24
CA LEU A 728 -25.68 -19.84 18.55
C LEU A 728 -24.68 -20.72 19.31
N GLN A 729 -25.14 -21.80 19.95
CA GLN A 729 -24.31 -22.80 20.59
C GLN A 729 -23.98 -23.96 19.63
N SER A 730 -22.94 -24.76 19.93
CA SER A 730 -22.61 -25.94 19.14
C SER A 730 -23.79 -26.91 19.13
N GLY A 731 -24.17 -27.38 17.93
CA GLY A 731 -25.32 -28.23 17.70
C GLY A 731 -26.62 -27.48 17.32
N ASP A 732 -26.72 -26.17 17.60
CA ASP A 732 -27.87 -25.35 17.19
C ASP A 732 -28.02 -25.27 15.68
N ILE A 733 -29.25 -25.06 15.22
CA ILE A 733 -29.59 -25.01 13.81
C ILE A 733 -30.06 -23.62 13.41
N LEU A 734 -29.35 -23.01 12.44
CA LEU A 734 -29.72 -21.76 11.80
C LEU A 734 -30.42 -22.05 10.47
N GLU A 735 -31.59 -21.47 10.32
CA GLU A 735 -32.27 -21.36 9.03
C GLU A 735 -31.99 -20.02 8.39
N ILE A 736 -31.60 -20.00 7.13
CA ILE A 736 -31.44 -18.76 6.35
C ILE A 736 -32.22 -18.84 5.05
N LEU A 737 -32.83 -17.70 4.67
CA LEU A 737 -33.47 -17.52 3.37
C LEU A 737 -32.54 -16.74 2.45
N LEU A 738 -32.26 -17.27 1.26
CA LEU A 738 -31.33 -16.69 0.28
C LEU A 738 -32.01 -16.50 -1.07
N ASP A 739 -31.59 -15.47 -1.81
CA ASP A 739 -31.97 -15.31 -3.21
C ASP A 739 -31.30 -16.39 -4.07
N ASP A 740 -31.94 -16.67 -5.21
CA ASP A 740 -31.38 -17.54 -6.24
C ASP A 740 -30.08 -16.94 -6.86
N GLY A 741 -29.25 -17.76 -7.49
CA GLY A 741 -27.97 -17.38 -8.09
C GLY A 741 -26.81 -17.29 -7.09
N LYS A 742 -25.99 -16.21 -7.15
CA LYS A 742 -24.75 -16.10 -6.34
C LYS A 742 -24.91 -16.30 -4.83
N PRO A 743 -25.99 -15.89 -4.14
CA PRO A 743 -26.14 -16.16 -2.72
C PRO A 743 -26.19 -17.63 -2.38
N ILE A 744 -27.02 -18.42 -3.07
CA ILE A 744 -27.14 -19.85 -2.81
C ILE A 744 -25.92 -20.66 -3.29
N GLU A 745 -25.22 -20.19 -4.34
CA GLU A 745 -23.99 -20.82 -4.81
C GLU A 745 -22.84 -20.69 -3.81
N ASN A 746 -22.73 -19.53 -3.14
CA ASN A 746 -21.54 -19.19 -2.34
C ASN A 746 -21.70 -19.41 -0.83
N VAL A 747 -22.87 -19.12 -0.25
CA VAL A 747 -23.04 -19.16 1.22
C VAL A 747 -22.90 -20.56 1.78
N PRO A 748 -23.57 -21.62 1.24
CA PRO A 748 -23.44 -22.98 1.77
C PRO A 748 -22.01 -23.51 1.69
N GLY A 749 -21.32 -23.25 0.58
CA GLY A 749 -19.91 -23.63 0.41
C GLY A 749 -19.00 -22.97 1.44
N SER A 750 -19.16 -21.67 1.65
CA SER A 750 -18.38 -20.89 2.61
C SER A 750 -18.63 -21.32 4.05
N VAL A 751 -19.86 -21.65 4.42
CA VAL A 751 -20.23 -22.13 5.77
C VAL A 751 -19.61 -23.52 6.04
N LYS A 752 -19.59 -24.41 5.04
CA LYS A 752 -18.92 -25.72 5.15
C LYS A 752 -17.41 -25.57 5.34
N LEU A 753 -16.76 -24.62 4.66
CA LEU A 753 -15.33 -24.35 4.82
C LEU A 753 -14.98 -23.83 6.23
N GLU A 754 -15.91 -23.21 6.94
CA GLU A 754 -15.72 -22.81 8.35
C GLU A 754 -16.01 -23.94 9.34
N GLY A 755 -16.36 -25.13 8.82
CA GLY A 755 -16.55 -26.35 9.59
C GLY A 755 -17.96 -26.58 10.11
N HIS A 756 -18.94 -25.76 9.69
CA HIS A 756 -20.35 -25.97 10.00
C HIS A 756 -20.98 -26.95 9.00
N GLU A 757 -22.06 -27.63 9.43
CA GLU A 757 -22.76 -28.60 8.60
C GLU A 757 -23.97 -27.97 7.92
N VAL A 758 -24.04 -28.04 6.58
CA VAL A 758 -25.24 -27.66 5.84
C VAL A 758 -26.14 -28.90 5.74
N ILE A 759 -27.23 -28.88 6.52
CA ILE A 759 -28.18 -30.01 6.67
C ILE A 759 -29.05 -30.15 5.43
N SER A 760 -29.59 -29.04 4.93
CA SER A 760 -30.45 -29.05 3.74
C SER A 760 -30.39 -27.73 3.00
N GLN A 761 -30.70 -27.79 1.69
CA GLN A 761 -30.92 -26.66 0.81
C GLN A 761 -32.19 -26.98 0.00
N LYS A 762 -33.22 -26.14 0.14
CA LYS A 762 -34.50 -26.35 -0.52
C LYS A 762 -34.90 -25.10 -1.27
N GLN A 763 -35.22 -25.25 -2.55
CA GLN A 763 -35.76 -24.15 -3.34
C GLN A 763 -37.26 -24.05 -3.07
N GLU A 764 -37.73 -22.86 -2.72
CA GLU A 764 -39.11 -22.57 -2.46
C GLU A 764 -39.83 -22.06 -3.73
N ALA A 765 -41.17 -22.21 -3.76
CA ALA A 765 -41.95 -21.90 -4.95
C ALA A 765 -41.90 -20.39 -5.37
N GLU A 766 -41.42 -19.51 -4.51
CA GLU A 766 -41.29 -18.07 -4.75
C GLU A 766 -39.92 -17.66 -5.32
N GLY A 767 -39.07 -18.62 -5.75
CA GLY A 767 -37.77 -18.33 -6.37
C GLY A 767 -36.66 -17.96 -5.40
N HIS A 768 -36.80 -18.35 -4.13
CA HIS A 768 -35.74 -18.23 -3.13
C HIS A 768 -35.39 -19.60 -2.53
N TRP A 769 -34.32 -19.63 -1.72
CA TRP A 769 -33.81 -20.86 -1.12
C TRP A 769 -33.90 -20.79 0.41
N THR A 770 -34.31 -21.90 1.03
CA THR A 770 -34.17 -22.14 2.47
C THR A 770 -32.97 -23.04 2.72
N VAL A 771 -32.04 -22.62 3.56
CA VAL A 771 -30.82 -23.39 3.91
C VAL A 771 -30.77 -23.59 5.42
N LEU A 772 -30.65 -24.86 5.85
CA LEU A 772 -30.48 -25.22 7.26
C LEU A 772 -29.00 -25.53 7.53
N ILE A 773 -28.45 -24.90 8.55
CA ILE A 773 -27.04 -24.96 8.92
C ILE A 773 -26.93 -25.37 10.40
N ARG A 774 -26.23 -26.47 10.71
CA ARG A 774 -25.90 -26.84 12.08
C ARG A 774 -24.56 -26.24 12.46
N LYS A 775 -24.51 -25.51 13.57
CA LYS A 775 -23.28 -24.96 14.12
C LYS A 775 -22.41 -26.10 14.66
N LYS A 776 -21.11 -26.06 14.30
CA LYS A 776 -20.09 -26.94 14.87
C LYS A 776 -19.72 -26.47 16.27
#